data_7417ca8fe0c462857d61d73760176eb4
#
_entry.id   7417ca8fe0c462857d61d73760176eb4
#
_cell.length_a   1.000
_cell.length_b   1.000
_cell.length_c   1.000
_cell.angle_alpha   90.00
_cell.angle_beta   90.00
_cell.angle_gamma   90.00
#
_symmetry.space_group_name_H-M   'P 1'
#
loop_
_entity.id
_entity.type
_entity.pdbx_description
1 polymer ?
#
loop_
_entity_poly.entity_id
_entity_poly.type
_entity_poly.pdbx_seq_one_letter_code
_entity_poly.pdbx_strand_id
1 'polypeptide(L)'
;MRLALCIGLLSLLTVQTSFGQGTDSGAEPAASDFTPIHHSLRVTLDPENNRLEVTDTIDLPERFGRSDIAFALNSNLQITNRPRGLRETGLSAQELAQGINETGGIAASSTRYSVDLPRRRSQSLELTYSGTLFDETRQTGAQYSQSFSETSGIIDSRGVYLNRSSAWVPEFGDDLITFDLQIEFADSARGWRGISQGDSVGDNAWRSDVPMEEVYLIAAAFTEYTSVYQSVLPNGDRENEVEVLALLRSPDQNLAAKYLDATERYLALYEPLLGAYPYSKFALVENFWETGYGMPSFTLLGEQIIRFPFIIDSSYPHEILHNWWGNGVYPDYESGNWSEGLTAYLADHLFQEVEGRGSEYRKEMLARYKNYVSDAADFPLAEFTSRNSAASQAVGYGKTLMLWHMLRVELGDELFLGGLKQFYRDFKFTRASFADIAAHFSAVAERDLQPFFTQWVARKGAPELAVSVLEERGDKARLMFAQIQDEAPFSFTVPVALYYADSDTPQLVDVALSQRAEGFLADNYSALEAVVVDPYFDLFRTLDRAETPPTIGELFGASTITFVVPSASAAPRSSNFGDADVALTEAHWRELAANFGEGVSARIVRDDEIESLPTDSSVWVLGRNNRFADRAIEAASSNVSRRENGLSLGATEVAFQERSSVFVTRHPNSDELALGFIAIDKQAAQPGMIEKLPHYGKYSYLSFVGDAPTNDVKGVWASSDSPLVWLNPERGSTRALAGLPAVPALTELPPKYLVANLARHVEKLTDAGLLGRGITQVLSPRDEGIEGAARYIQGEFRRIGLQA
;
A
#
# COMPACT_ATOMS: atom_id res chain seq x y z
N MET A 1 -11.07 -73.23 -13.58
CA MET A 1 -10.62 -73.89 -14.82
C MET A 1 -9.55 -73.02 -15.46
N ARG A 2 -8.30 -73.53 -15.46
CA ARG A 2 -7.07 -73.14 -16.20
C ARG A 2 -6.63 -71.65 -16.04
N LEU A 3 -5.63 -71.26 -15.22
CA LEU A 3 -4.18 -71.68 -15.22
C LEU A 3 -3.46 -71.48 -16.57
N ALA A 4 -2.68 -70.34 -16.66
CA ALA A 4 -1.45 -70.33 -17.46
C ALA A 4 -0.44 -69.37 -16.84
N LEU A 5 0.62 -69.95 -16.37
CA LEU A 5 1.92 -69.48 -15.93
C LEU A 5 2.73 -69.01 -17.14
N CYS A 6 3.48 -67.92 -17.04
CA CYS A 6 4.76 -67.75 -17.76
C CYS A 6 5.75 -66.96 -16.88
N ILE A 7 6.83 -67.69 -16.60
CA ILE A 7 8.08 -67.34 -15.97
C ILE A 7 8.99 -66.68 -17.01
N GLY A 8 9.70 -65.65 -16.67
CA GLY A 8 10.75 -65.14 -17.58
C GLY A 8 11.68 -64.09 -17.00
N LEU A 9 12.80 -64.56 -16.48
CA LEU A 9 14.14 -64.00 -16.39
C LEU A 9 14.41 -62.64 -15.70
N LEU A 10 15.03 -62.81 -14.53
CA LEU A 10 15.96 -61.82 -13.91
C LEU A 10 17.22 -61.67 -14.78
N SER A 11 17.62 -60.48 -15.10
CA SER A 11 18.99 -60.13 -15.45
C SER A 11 19.47 -59.00 -14.51
N LEU A 12 20.39 -59.39 -13.62
CA LEU A 12 21.21 -58.45 -12.83
C LEU A 12 22.10 -57.65 -13.76
N LEU A 13 21.97 -56.32 -13.68
CA LEU A 13 23.00 -55.42 -14.17
C LEU A 13 23.59 -54.66 -12.94
N THR A 14 24.84 -55.03 -12.63
CA THR A 14 25.70 -54.28 -11.71
C THR A 14 26.05 -52.96 -12.33
N VAL A 15 25.65 -51.86 -11.72
CA VAL A 15 26.14 -50.52 -12.04
C VAL A 15 27.30 -50.17 -11.11
N GLN A 16 28.48 -50.06 -11.69
CA GLN A 16 29.65 -49.50 -11.03
C GLN A 16 29.44 -47.99 -10.83
N THR A 17 29.55 -47.55 -9.61
CA THR A 17 29.64 -46.14 -9.24
C THR A 17 31.04 -45.60 -9.58
N SER A 18 31.16 -44.81 -10.64
CA SER A 18 32.31 -43.93 -10.87
C SER A 18 31.98 -42.55 -10.33
N PHE A 19 32.69 -42.12 -9.31
CA PHE A 19 32.74 -40.71 -8.88
C PHE A 19 33.42 -39.91 -9.99
N GLY A 20 32.61 -39.20 -10.79
CA GLY A 20 33.07 -38.16 -11.67
C GLY A 20 32.99 -36.82 -10.91
N GLN A 21 34.09 -36.10 -10.82
CA GLN A 21 34.13 -34.69 -10.41
C GLN A 21 33.22 -33.89 -11.36
N GLY A 22 32.09 -33.46 -10.89
CA GLY A 22 31.25 -32.52 -11.59
C GLY A 22 31.90 -31.15 -11.58
N THR A 23 32.33 -30.68 -12.72
CA THR A 23 32.53 -29.27 -13.01
C THR A 23 31.19 -28.55 -12.89
N ASP A 24 31.18 -27.59 -12.02
CA ASP A 24 30.08 -26.66 -11.83
C ASP A 24 29.87 -25.89 -13.15
N SER A 25 28.99 -26.40 -14.00
CA SER A 25 28.45 -25.66 -15.13
C SER A 25 27.16 -25.07 -14.63
N GLY A 26 27.24 -23.88 -14.05
CA GLY A 26 26.08 -23.03 -13.85
C GLY A 26 25.36 -22.89 -15.20
N ALA A 27 24.27 -23.63 -15.37
CA ALA A 27 23.33 -23.31 -16.40
C ALA A 27 22.70 -21.99 -15.97
N GLU A 28 23.10 -20.90 -16.61
CA GLU A 28 22.30 -19.67 -16.62
C GLU A 28 20.88 -20.09 -17.01
N PRO A 29 19.83 -19.65 -16.28
CA PRO A 29 18.47 -19.84 -16.74
C PRO A 29 18.39 -19.27 -18.14
N ALA A 30 17.79 -20.00 -19.06
CA ALA A 30 17.62 -19.58 -20.44
C ALA A 30 16.95 -18.20 -20.41
N ALA A 31 17.73 -17.16 -20.70
CA ALA A 31 17.18 -15.84 -20.98
C ALA A 31 16.10 -16.07 -22.03
N SER A 32 14.87 -15.74 -21.71
CA SER A 32 13.77 -15.84 -22.69
C SER A 32 14.24 -15.07 -23.92
N ASP A 33 14.10 -15.66 -25.13
CA ASP A 33 14.37 -15.01 -26.44
C ASP A 33 13.44 -13.80 -26.69
N PHE A 34 13.00 -13.13 -25.61
CA PHE A 34 12.09 -11.99 -25.64
C PHE A 34 12.88 -10.72 -25.93
N THR A 35 12.84 -10.29 -27.19
CA THR A 35 13.37 -8.99 -27.59
C THR A 35 12.29 -7.93 -27.36
N PRO A 36 12.49 -6.92 -26.51
CA PRO A 36 11.53 -5.83 -26.29
C PRO A 36 11.38 -4.96 -27.54
N ILE A 37 10.30 -4.20 -27.61
CA ILE A 37 10.16 -3.11 -28.58
C ILE A 37 11.07 -1.98 -28.12
N HIS A 38 11.78 -1.33 -29.07
CA HIS A 38 12.61 -0.18 -28.74
C HIS A 38 12.03 1.10 -29.34
N HIS A 39 11.89 2.13 -28.51
CA HIS A 39 11.44 3.47 -28.90
C HIS A 39 12.59 4.47 -28.83
N SER A 40 12.86 5.21 -29.92
CA SER A 40 13.76 6.36 -29.94
C SER A 40 12.94 7.64 -30.06
N LEU A 41 12.68 8.26 -28.91
CA LEU A 41 11.74 9.36 -28.73
C LEU A 41 12.46 10.73 -28.69
N ARG A 42 12.05 11.64 -29.57
CA ARG A 42 12.33 13.08 -29.46
C ARG A 42 11.05 13.83 -29.22
N VAL A 43 10.96 14.49 -28.07
CA VAL A 43 9.73 15.10 -27.57
C VAL A 43 9.96 16.59 -27.40
N THR A 44 9.10 17.41 -28.00
CA THR A 44 9.01 18.84 -27.73
C THR A 44 7.74 19.15 -26.95
N LEU A 45 7.88 19.78 -25.80
CA LEU A 45 6.80 20.16 -24.89
C LEU A 45 6.56 21.67 -24.92
N ASP A 46 5.29 22.05 -25.08
CA ASP A 46 4.83 23.45 -24.92
C ASP A 46 3.71 23.49 -23.85
N PRO A 47 4.08 23.63 -22.58
CA PRO A 47 3.14 23.60 -21.48
C PRO A 47 2.10 24.72 -21.47
N GLU A 48 2.40 25.90 -22.01
CA GLU A 48 1.44 27.00 -22.10
C GLU A 48 0.29 26.68 -23.08
N ASN A 49 0.57 25.89 -24.12
CA ASN A 49 -0.40 25.52 -25.14
C ASN A 49 -0.90 24.06 -24.98
N ASN A 50 -0.57 23.38 -23.86
CA ASN A 50 -0.90 21.98 -23.57
C ASN A 50 -0.43 21.02 -24.69
N ARG A 51 0.66 21.35 -25.39
CA ARG A 51 1.04 20.74 -26.65
C ARG A 51 2.23 19.82 -26.50
N LEU A 52 2.14 18.69 -27.22
CA LEU A 52 3.19 17.71 -27.42
C LEU A 52 3.48 17.58 -28.91
N GLU A 53 4.77 17.48 -29.27
CA GLU A 53 5.21 17.03 -30.58
C GLU A 53 6.29 15.96 -30.41
N VAL A 54 6.15 14.82 -31.07
CA VAL A 54 7.01 13.66 -30.94
C VAL A 54 7.47 13.16 -32.29
N THR A 55 8.76 12.82 -32.40
CA THR A 55 9.27 11.92 -33.43
C THR A 55 9.75 10.66 -32.74
N ASP A 56 9.16 9.53 -33.10
CA ASP A 56 9.44 8.22 -32.53
C ASP A 56 9.93 7.27 -33.64
N THR A 57 11.11 6.70 -33.46
CA THR A 57 11.62 5.61 -34.29
C THR A 57 11.49 4.33 -33.50
N ILE A 58 10.62 3.43 -33.97
CA ILE A 58 10.20 2.22 -33.26
C ILE A 58 10.84 1.01 -33.95
N ASP A 59 11.73 0.32 -33.23
CA ASP A 59 12.30 -0.94 -33.70
C ASP A 59 11.48 -2.12 -33.16
N LEU A 60 10.82 -2.82 -34.09
CA LEU A 60 9.90 -3.91 -33.79
C LEU A 60 10.61 -5.27 -33.90
N PRO A 61 10.46 -6.17 -32.89
CA PRO A 61 10.93 -7.54 -32.98
C PRO A 61 10.33 -8.33 -34.13
N GLU A 62 11.01 -9.37 -34.62
CA GLU A 62 10.57 -10.18 -35.74
C GLU A 62 9.21 -10.85 -35.53
N ARG A 63 8.82 -11.12 -34.27
CA ARG A 63 7.52 -11.73 -33.94
C ARG A 63 6.30 -10.92 -34.39
N PHE A 64 6.43 -9.60 -34.56
CA PHE A 64 5.35 -8.75 -35.09
C PHE A 64 5.07 -8.97 -36.57
N GLY A 65 5.93 -9.67 -37.27
CA GLY A 65 5.83 -9.80 -38.71
C GLY A 65 6.01 -8.44 -39.41
N ARG A 66 5.41 -8.28 -40.61
CA ARG A 66 5.57 -7.05 -41.40
C ARG A 66 4.27 -6.50 -41.96
N SER A 67 3.17 -7.15 -41.73
CA SER A 67 1.87 -6.72 -42.22
C SER A 67 0.86 -6.72 -41.09
N ASP A 68 -0.03 -5.74 -41.17
CA ASP A 68 -1.13 -5.59 -40.21
C ASP A 68 -0.67 -5.41 -38.76
N ILE A 69 0.45 -4.74 -38.57
CA ILE A 69 0.98 -4.44 -37.22
C ILE A 69 0.08 -3.40 -36.58
N ALA A 70 -0.59 -3.79 -35.53
CA ALA A 70 -1.55 -2.94 -34.82
C ALA A 70 -0.85 -2.20 -33.65
N PHE A 71 -1.25 -0.94 -33.46
CA PHE A 71 -0.88 -0.16 -32.26
C PHE A 71 -1.99 0.85 -31.92
N ALA A 72 -1.96 1.35 -30.69
CA ALA A 72 -2.85 2.40 -30.20
C ALA A 72 -2.06 3.69 -29.91
N LEU A 73 -2.69 4.85 -30.10
CA LEU A 73 -2.14 6.16 -29.79
C LEU A 73 -3.29 7.07 -29.34
N ASN A 74 -3.02 8.00 -28.42
CA ASN A 74 -4.02 8.98 -27.96
C ASN A 74 -4.77 9.64 -29.12
N SER A 75 -6.09 9.68 -29.04
CA SER A 75 -6.95 10.20 -30.11
C SER A 75 -6.76 11.70 -30.39
N ASN A 76 -6.18 12.45 -29.44
CA ASN A 76 -5.84 13.86 -29.61
C ASN A 76 -4.50 14.07 -30.34
N LEU A 77 -3.72 13.01 -30.56
CA LEU A 77 -2.44 13.05 -31.26
C LEU A 77 -2.61 12.65 -32.71
N GLN A 78 -2.26 13.57 -33.61
CA GLN A 78 -2.36 13.34 -35.03
C GLN A 78 -1.00 12.94 -35.62
N ILE A 79 -0.98 11.81 -36.33
CA ILE A 79 0.21 11.36 -37.07
C ILE A 79 0.38 12.23 -38.31
N THR A 80 1.48 12.97 -38.35
CA THR A 80 1.73 14.00 -39.42
C THR A 80 2.54 13.45 -40.58
N ASN A 81 3.49 12.53 -40.40
CA ASN A 81 4.33 11.96 -41.45
C ASN A 81 3.66 10.83 -42.27
N ARG A 82 2.58 10.25 -41.79
CA ARG A 82 1.77 9.18 -42.42
C ARG A 82 2.59 8.14 -43.20
N PRO A 83 3.22 7.17 -42.54
CA PRO A 83 3.93 6.09 -43.18
C PRO A 83 3.08 5.36 -44.22
N ARG A 84 3.73 4.84 -45.27
CA ARG A 84 3.01 4.10 -46.30
C ARG A 84 2.40 2.83 -45.72
N GLY A 85 1.10 2.63 -45.97
CA GLY A 85 0.35 1.48 -45.46
C GLY A 85 -0.30 1.70 -44.11
N LEU A 86 -0.11 2.85 -43.48
CA LEU A 86 -0.80 3.22 -42.25
C LEU A 86 -2.29 3.40 -42.49
N ARG A 87 -3.10 2.70 -41.70
CA ARG A 87 -4.57 2.74 -41.72
C ARG A 87 -5.08 2.97 -40.30
N GLU A 88 -6.03 3.84 -40.15
CA GLU A 88 -6.82 3.96 -38.93
C GLU A 88 -7.89 2.86 -38.93
N THR A 89 -8.00 2.10 -37.84
CA THR A 89 -8.87 0.92 -37.78
C THR A 89 -10.03 1.06 -36.80
N GLY A 90 -10.02 2.07 -35.93
CA GLY A 90 -11.10 2.34 -35.00
C GLY A 90 -10.68 3.05 -33.72
N LEU A 91 -11.62 3.16 -32.79
CA LEU A 91 -11.37 3.68 -31.45
C LEU A 91 -11.27 2.51 -30.44
N SER A 92 -10.39 2.62 -29.49
CA SER A 92 -10.29 1.69 -28.36
C SER A 92 -10.32 2.48 -27.07
N ALA A 93 -11.35 2.26 -26.24
CA ALA A 93 -11.50 2.94 -24.95
C ALA A 93 -11.12 2.06 -23.75
N GLN A 94 -10.93 0.76 -23.94
CA GLN A 94 -10.96 -0.19 -22.82
C GLN A 94 -9.70 -1.03 -22.59
N GLU A 95 -8.78 -1.12 -23.54
CA GLU A 95 -7.64 -2.05 -23.42
C GLU A 95 -6.41 -1.44 -22.74
N LEU A 96 -6.36 -0.14 -22.56
CA LEU A 96 -5.23 0.58 -21.93
C LEU A 96 -5.33 0.73 -20.40
N ALA A 97 -6.45 0.35 -19.81
CA ALA A 97 -6.72 0.55 -18.39
C ALA A 97 -6.02 -0.47 -17.45
N GLN A 98 -5.18 -1.34 -17.97
CA GLN A 98 -4.49 -2.39 -17.18
C GLN A 98 -3.03 -2.05 -16.83
N GLY A 99 -2.67 -0.79 -16.77
CA GLY A 99 -1.34 -0.38 -16.31
C GLY A 99 -1.20 -0.31 -14.79
N ILE A 100 0.02 -0.46 -14.32
CA ILE A 100 0.50 -0.50 -12.94
C ILE A 100 0.09 0.67 -12.07
N ASN A 101 -0.43 1.73 -12.64
CA ASN A 101 -0.78 2.88 -11.81
C ASN A 101 -1.98 2.55 -10.94
N GLU A 102 -1.86 2.90 -9.67
CA GLU A 102 -2.95 3.00 -8.71
C GLU A 102 -4.16 3.82 -9.24
N THR A 103 -4.06 4.31 -10.46
CA THR A 103 -5.09 5.06 -11.18
C THR A 103 -6.18 4.11 -11.63
N GLY A 104 -7.14 3.89 -10.76
CA GLY A 104 -8.28 3.01 -10.96
C GLY A 104 -9.18 3.40 -12.13
N GLY A 105 -8.66 3.43 -13.36
CA GLY A 105 -9.47 3.41 -14.56
C GLY A 105 -9.63 4.70 -15.34
N ILE A 106 -8.83 5.74 -15.12
CA ILE A 106 -8.81 6.91 -16.04
C ILE A 106 -7.78 6.67 -17.13
N ALA A 107 -8.25 6.24 -18.30
CA ALA A 107 -7.43 6.14 -19.50
C ALA A 107 -7.93 7.13 -20.56
N ALA A 108 -7.01 7.71 -21.31
CA ALA A 108 -7.33 8.54 -22.44
C ALA A 108 -7.97 7.72 -23.57
N SER A 109 -8.85 8.34 -24.35
CA SER A 109 -9.34 7.72 -25.57
C SER A 109 -8.18 7.53 -26.56
N SER A 110 -8.04 6.33 -27.11
CA SER A 110 -7.02 6.00 -28.09
C SER A 110 -7.60 5.61 -29.44
N THR A 111 -6.88 5.94 -30.48
CA THR A 111 -7.16 5.54 -31.87
C THR A 111 -6.27 4.36 -32.21
N ARG A 112 -6.86 3.31 -32.77
CA ARG A 112 -6.13 2.14 -33.25
C ARG A 112 -5.68 2.33 -34.68
N TYR A 113 -4.46 1.96 -34.93
CA TYR A 113 -3.81 1.98 -36.22
C TYR A 113 -3.33 0.59 -36.59
N SER A 114 -3.21 0.35 -37.91
CA SER A 114 -2.53 -0.80 -38.47
C SER A 114 -1.55 -0.32 -39.55
N VAL A 115 -0.36 -0.91 -39.63
CA VAL A 115 0.67 -0.54 -40.58
C VAL A 115 1.34 -1.74 -41.24
N ASP A 116 1.70 -1.61 -42.53
CA ASP A 116 2.48 -2.62 -43.24
C ASP A 116 3.92 -2.11 -43.46
N LEU A 117 4.91 -2.87 -42.99
CA LEU A 117 6.33 -2.54 -43.14
C LEU A 117 6.91 -3.06 -44.46
N PRO A 118 7.82 -2.31 -45.12
CA PRO A 118 8.48 -2.74 -46.37
C PRO A 118 9.36 -3.99 -46.17
N ARG A 119 9.25 -4.98 -47.08
CA ARG A 119 9.96 -6.26 -47.01
C ARG A 119 11.49 -6.19 -47.04
N ARG A 120 12.10 -5.07 -47.45
CA ARG A 120 13.56 -4.94 -47.69
C ARG A 120 14.25 -3.94 -46.76
N ARG A 121 13.62 -3.45 -45.75
CA ARG A 121 14.18 -2.53 -44.74
C ARG A 121 14.23 -3.19 -43.37
N SER A 122 14.95 -2.58 -42.43
CA SER A 122 14.86 -2.90 -41.00
C SER A 122 13.38 -2.94 -40.59
N GLN A 123 13.06 -3.71 -39.57
CA GLN A 123 11.70 -3.77 -38.99
C GLN A 123 11.48 -2.56 -38.07
N SER A 124 11.61 -1.37 -38.67
CA SER A 124 11.56 -0.09 -37.98
C SER A 124 10.43 0.76 -38.57
N LEU A 125 9.68 1.42 -37.70
CA LEU A 125 8.57 2.32 -38.00
C LEU A 125 8.90 3.70 -37.46
N GLU A 126 8.94 4.73 -38.32
CA GLU A 126 9.08 6.12 -37.91
C GLU A 126 7.71 6.82 -37.91
N LEU A 127 7.33 7.35 -36.77
CA LEU A 127 6.11 8.14 -36.57
C LEU A 127 6.47 9.54 -36.09
N THR A 128 5.86 10.55 -36.69
CA THR A 128 5.84 11.92 -36.18
C THR A 128 4.39 12.29 -35.90
N TYR A 129 4.12 12.69 -34.68
CA TYR A 129 2.77 13.03 -34.25
C TYR A 129 2.77 14.21 -33.28
N SER A 130 1.65 14.92 -33.23
CA SER A 130 1.51 16.07 -32.34
C SER A 130 0.05 16.32 -31.99
N GLY A 131 -0.17 16.98 -30.87
CA GLY A 131 -1.51 17.33 -30.42
C GLY A 131 -1.50 17.98 -29.05
N THR A 132 -2.68 18.10 -28.46
CA THR A 132 -2.85 18.61 -27.10
C THR A 132 -3.21 17.49 -26.16
N LEU A 133 -2.51 17.43 -25.01
CA LEU A 133 -2.79 16.49 -23.93
C LEU A 133 -3.09 17.27 -22.65
N PHE A 134 -4.36 17.35 -22.32
CA PHE A 134 -4.84 18.00 -21.14
C PHE A 134 -6.11 17.30 -20.65
N ASP A 135 -5.97 16.45 -19.66
CA ASP A 135 -7.07 15.90 -18.89
C ASP A 135 -7.00 16.48 -17.48
N GLU A 136 -8.04 17.24 -17.09
CA GLU A 136 -8.05 17.89 -15.78
C GLU A 136 -8.07 16.86 -14.68
N THR A 137 -7.30 17.11 -13.62
CA THR A 137 -7.26 16.23 -12.44
C THR A 137 -8.64 16.13 -11.80
N ARG A 138 -9.10 14.90 -11.54
CA ARG A 138 -10.39 14.59 -10.93
C ARG A 138 -10.19 13.72 -9.70
N GLN A 139 -11.00 13.96 -8.70
CA GLN A 139 -11.12 13.00 -7.61
C GLN A 139 -11.86 11.77 -8.12
N THR A 140 -11.22 10.61 -8.01
CA THR A 140 -11.77 9.32 -8.41
C THR A 140 -11.79 8.40 -7.20
N GLY A 141 -12.81 7.52 -7.17
CA GLY A 141 -12.94 6.51 -6.13
C GLY A 141 -13.82 6.90 -4.95
N ALA A 142 -14.22 5.87 -4.21
CA ALA A 142 -15.05 5.97 -3.03
C ALA A 142 -14.32 6.69 -1.89
N GLN A 143 -15.04 7.07 -0.88
CA GLN A 143 -14.67 7.88 0.31
C GLN A 143 -13.24 7.77 0.85
N TYR A 144 -12.56 6.64 0.65
CA TYR A 144 -11.22 6.40 1.18
C TYR A 144 -10.11 7.11 0.40
N SER A 145 -10.32 7.36 -0.89
CA SER A 145 -9.34 8.00 -1.79
C SER A 145 -9.63 9.47 -2.09
N GLN A 146 -10.51 10.11 -1.36
CA GLN A 146 -10.92 11.51 -1.60
C GLN A 146 -9.77 12.54 -1.50
N SER A 147 -8.60 12.16 -1.00
CA SER A 147 -7.42 13.03 -0.95
C SER A 147 -6.59 13.01 -2.24
N PHE A 148 -6.78 12.02 -3.10
CA PHE A 148 -6.02 11.87 -4.33
C PHE A 148 -6.85 12.27 -5.53
N SER A 149 -6.18 12.96 -6.45
CA SER A 149 -6.74 13.29 -7.75
C SER A 149 -5.97 12.55 -8.83
N GLU A 150 -6.65 12.18 -9.89
CA GLU A 150 -6.09 11.41 -11.00
C GLU A 150 -6.30 12.13 -12.32
N THR A 151 -5.45 11.83 -13.28
CA THR A 151 -5.54 12.28 -14.66
C THR A 151 -5.03 11.19 -15.58
N SER A 152 -5.60 11.08 -16.77
CA SER A 152 -5.05 10.22 -17.82
C SER A 152 -3.77 10.80 -18.45
N GLY A 153 -3.49 12.07 -18.26
CA GLY A 153 -2.28 12.76 -18.73
C GLY A 153 -2.50 14.25 -18.87
N ILE A 154 -1.53 15.03 -18.41
CA ILE A 154 -1.66 16.50 -18.40
C ILE A 154 -0.34 17.17 -18.78
N ILE A 155 -0.47 18.14 -19.67
CA ILE A 155 0.58 19.11 -20.01
C ILE A 155 0.00 20.47 -19.72
N ASP A 156 0.50 21.18 -18.70
CA ASP A 156 0.10 22.56 -18.42
C ASP A 156 1.22 23.39 -17.80
N SER A 157 0.95 24.68 -17.55
CA SER A 157 1.95 25.62 -16.99
C SER A 157 2.44 25.27 -15.58
N ARG A 158 1.78 24.34 -14.86
CA ARG A 158 2.20 23.85 -13.55
C ARG A 158 3.18 22.72 -13.64
N GLY A 159 3.07 21.90 -14.71
CA GLY A 159 3.89 20.73 -14.92
C GLY A 159 3.35 19.81 -16.00
N VAL A 160 4.10 18.73 -16.25
CA VAL A 160 3.76 17.67 -17.19
C VAL A 160 3.73 16.35 -16.45
N TYR A 161 2.70 15.55 -16.70
CA TYR A 161 2.58 14.16 -16.27
C TYR A 161 2.03 13.33 -17.43
N LEU A 162 2.85 12.44 -17.95
CA LEU A 162 2.49 11.52 -19.02
C LEU A 162 2.95 10.10 -18.64
N ASN A 163 2.06 9.15 -18.82
CA ASN A 163 2.25 7.73 -18.54
C ASN A 163 1.46 6.89 -19.57
N ARG A 164 1.38 5.59 -19.37
CA ARG A 164 0.62 4.67 -20.23
C ARG A 164 -0.86 5.10 -20.38
N SER A 165 -1.51 5.53 -19.30
CA SER A 165 -2.92 5.95 -19.35
C SER A 165 -3.17 7.13 -20.29
N SER A 166 -2.15 7.93 -20.59
CA SER A 166 -2.25 9.03 -21.55
C SER A 166 -2.12 8.57 -23.01
N ALA A 167 -1.70 7.31 -23.24
CA ALA A 167 -1.44 6.76 -24.58
C ALA A 167 -0.60 7.69 -25.47
N TRP A 168 0.39 8.37 -24.88
CA TRP A 168 1.22 9.37 -25.55
C TRP A 168 2.36 8.78 -26.40
N VAL A 169 2.69 7.50 -26.16
CA VAL A 169 3.61 6.68 -26.96
C VAL A 169 2.78 5.61 -27.67
N PRO A 170 3.11 5.22 -28.92
CA PRO A 170 2.44 4.12 -29.61
C PRO A 170 2.55 2.81 -28.84
N GLU A 171 1.41 2.19 -28.51
CA GLU A 171 1.34 0.96 -27.73
C GLU A 171 1.00 -0.25 -28.61
N PHE A 172 1.77 -1.33 -28.47
CA PHE A 172 1.67 -2.57 -29.24
C PHE A 172 1.18 -3.75 -28.35
N GLY A 173 0.16 -3.52 -27.54
CA GLY A 173 -0.32 -4.49 -26.56
C GLY A 173 0.47 -4.44 -25.25
N ASP A 174 0.70 -5.60 -24.63
CA ASP A 174 1.37 -5.71 -23.33
C ASP A 174 2.87 -6.01 -23.42
N ASP A 175 3.49 -5.77 -24.59
CA ASP A 175 4.91 -5.99 -24.76
C ASP A 175 5.73 -5.01 -23.90
N LEU A 176 6.78 -5.55 -23.27
CA LEU A 176 7.79 -4.72 -22.61
C LEU A 176 8.60 -3.94 -23.64
N ILE A 177 9.04 -2.76 -23.26
CA ILE A 177 9.75 -1.82 -24.13
C ILE A 177 11.11 -1.42 -23.54
N THR A 178 12.02 -0.99 -24.41
CA THR A 178 13.20 -0.20 -24.06
C THR A 178 13.13 1.14 -24.78
N PHE A 179 13.87 2.15 -24.33
CA PHE A 179 13.77 3.46 -24.99
C PHE A 179 15.01 4.35 -24.83
N ASP A 180 15.18 5.24 -25.80
CA ASP A 180 15.92 6.50 -25.73
C ASP A 180 14.92 7.66 -25.75
N LEU A 181 14.99 8.58 -24.80
CA LEU A 181 14.09 9.73 -24.69
C LEU A 181 14.89 11.04 -24.61
N GLN A 182 14.68 11.93 -25.55
CA GLN A 182 15.19 13.31 -25.52
C GLN A 182 14.03 14.28 -25.38
N ILE A 183 14.06 15.15 -24.38
CA ILE A 183 13.01 16.13 -24.08
C ILE A 183 13.53 17.54 -24.40
N GLU A 184 12.79 18.27 -25.21
CA GLU A 184 13.01 19.67 -25.52
C GLU A 184 11.80 20.50 -25.03
N PHE A 185 12.03 21.73 -24.63
CA PHE A 185 11.00 22.62 -24.14
C PHE A 185 10.87 23.85 -25.04
N ALA A 186 9.64 24.28 -25.29
CA ALA A 186 9.36 25.58 -25.87
C ALA A 186 9.93 26.73 -25.02
N ASP A 187 10.07 27.92 -25.61
CA ASP A 187 10.62 29.10 -24.92
C ASP A 187 9.87 29.46 -23.63
N SER A 188 8.59 29.16 -23.56
CA SER A 188 7.70 29.35 -22.40
C SER A 188 8.13 28.52 -21.18
N ALA A 189 8.73 27.36 -21.40
CA ALA A 189 9.20 26.42 -20.35
C ALA A 189 10.75 26.31 -20.34
N ARG A 190 11.44 27.37 -20.78
CA ARG A 190 12.90 27.40 -20.74
C ARG A 190 13.41 27.23 -19.31
N GLY A 191 14.29 26.25 -19.13
CA GLY A 191 14.87 25.91 -17.82
C GLY A 191 14.06 24.89 -17.02
N TRP A 192 13.01 24.33 -17.60
CA TRP A 192 12.35 23.18 -16.99
C TRP A 192 13.24 21.95 -17.04
N ARG A 193 13.05 21.09 -16.06
CA ARG A 193 13.71 19.78 -15.95
C ARG A 193 12.68 18.69 -16.25
N GLY A 194 13.00 17.83 -17.21
CA GLY A 194 12.26 16.60 -17.48
C GLY A 194 12.89 15.42 -16.75
N ILE A 195 12.10 14.51 -16.25
CA ILE A 195 12.54 13.24 -15.66
C ILE A 195 11.74 12.08 -16.24
N SER A 196 12.45 10.96 -16.44
CA SER A 196 11.89 9.66 -16.81
C SER A 196 12.61 8.57 -16.02
N GLN A 197 12.18 7.33 -16.18
CA GLN A 197 12.91 6.17 -15.67
C GLN A 197 14.20 5.93 -16.50
N GLY A 198 15.03 5.00 -16.04
CA GLY A 198 16.30 4.67 -16.70
C GLY A 198 17.43 5.60 -16.31
N ASP A 199 18.47 5.58 -17.12
CA ASP A 199 19.74 6.28 -16.92
C ASP A 199 19.70 7.68 -17.54
N SER A 200 20.29 8.68 -16.87
CA SER A 200 20.49 10.01 -17.43
C SER A 200 21.67 9.95 -18.43
N VAL A 201 21.40 10.28 -19.69
CA VAL A 201 22.40 10.26 -20.76
C VAL A 201 22.73 11.66 -21.32
N GLY A 202 22.20 12.70 -20.68
CA GLY A 202 22.40 14.10 -21.05
C GLY A 202 21.33 15.01 -20.45
N ASP A 203 21.38 16.30 -20.80
CA ASP A 203 20.40 17.27 -20.35
C ASP A 203 18.99 16.87 -20.87
N ASN A 204 18.08 16.58 -19.96
CA ASN A 204 16.73 16.10 -20.28
C ASN A 204 16.70 14.91 -21.24
N ALA A 205 17.73 14.04 -21.15
CA ALA A 205 17.87 12.83 -21.95
C ALA A 205 17.97 11.59 -21.07
N TRP A 206 17.18 10.60 -21.41
CA TRP A 206 16.99 9.38 -20.61
C TRP A 206 17.09 8.14 -21.50
N ARG A 207 17.61 7.05 -20.95
CA ARG A 207 17.70 5.75 -21.63
C ARG A 207 17.34 4.62 -20.71
N SER A 208 16.56 3.68 -21.22
CA SER A 208 16.37 2.38 -20.58
C SER A 208 16.78 1.27 -21.52
N ASP A 209 17.87 0.59 -21.17
CA ASP A 209 18.34 -0.63 -21.85
C ASP A 209 17.69 -1.89 -21.26
N VAL A 210 17.02 -1.78 -20.10
CA VAL A 210 16.27 -2.87 -19.48
C VAL A 210 14.78 -2.78 -19.87
N PRO A 211 14.10 -3.93 -20.03
CA PRO A 211 12.68 -3.94 -20.38
C PRO A 211 11.83 -3.24 -19.32
N MET A 212 10.90 -2.38 -19.77
CA MET A 212 9.97 -1.61 -18.96
C MET A 212 8.54 -1.76 -19.51
N GLU A 213 7.53 -1.51 -18.68
CA GLU A 213 6.13 -1.63 -19.11
C GLU A 213 5.63 -0.40 -19.85
N GLU A 214 6.24 0.77 -19.64
CA GLU A 214 5.82 2.04 -20.22
C GLU A 214 6.96 3.08 -20.24
N VAL A 215 6.68 4.26 -20.81
CA VAL A 215 7.55 5.45 -20.71
C VAL A 215 6.83 6.51 -19.91
N TYR A 216 7.39 6.88 -18.76
CA TYR A 216 6.96 8.05 -17.99
C TYR A 216 7.66 9.31 -18.47
N LEU A 217 6.95 10.42 -18.48
CA LEU A 217 7.51 11.74 -18.70
C LEU A 217 6.90 12.74 -17.73
N ILE A 218 7.72 13.18 -16.75
CA ILE A 218 7.35 14.19 -15.78
C ILE A 218 8.24 15.40 -16.01
N ALA A 219 7.68 16.61 -15.98
CA ALA A 219 8.48 17.83 -16.12
C ALA A 219 7.87 19.00 -15.38
N ALA A 220 8.72 19.84 -14.81
CA ALA A 220 8.35 21.14 -14.24
C ALA A 220 9.59 22.04 -14.06
N ALA A 221 9.38 23.23 -13.53
CA ALA A 221 10.46 24.11 -13.06
C ALA A 221 11.01 23.61 -11.72
N PHE A 222 11.78 22.52 -11.73
CA PHE A 222 12.33 21.92 -10.52
C PHE A 222 13.61 22.60 -10.05
N THR A 223 13.78 22.63 -8.72
CA THR A 223 15.09 22.79 -8.08
C THR A 223 15.61 21.40 -7.75
N GLU A 224 16.77 21.06 -8.30
CA GLU A 224 17.40 19.75 -8.15
C GLU A 224 18.41 19.73 -7.00
N TYR A 225 18.34 18.66 -6.19
CA TYR A 225 19.30 18.34 -5.14
C TYR A 225 19.76 16.92 -5.33
N THR A 226 21.04 16.65 -5.11
CA THR A 226 21.65 15.36 -5.40
C THR A 226 22.48 14.83 -4.25
N SER A 227 22.55 13.53 -4.12
CA SER A 227 23.54 12.78 -3.35
C SER A 227 23.85 11.47 -4.05
N VAL A 228 24.78 10.69 -3.53
CA VAL A 228 25.17 9.39 -4.09
C VAL A 228 25.13 8.35 -2.99
N TYR A 229 24.35 7.31 -3.21
CA TYR A 229 24.36 6.12 -2.36
C TYR A 229 25.41 5.14 -2.87
N GLN A 230 26.27 4.69 -1.95
CA GLN A 230 27.26 3.63 -2.22
C GLN A 230 26.61 2.29 -1.85
N SER A 231 26.33 1.46 -2.84
CA SER A 231 25.76 0.13 -2.62
C SER A 231 26.67 -0.72 -1.72
N VAL A 232 26.06 -1.41 -0.78
CA VAL A 232 26.77 -2.31 0.16
C VAL A 232 27.03 -3.69 -0.44
N LEU A 233 26.40 -4.00 -1.57
CA LEU A 233 26.55 -5.27 -2.27
C LEU A 233 27.52 -5.14 -3.44
N PRO A 234 28.42 -6.14 -3.65
CA PRO A 234 29.20 -6.22 -4.87
C PRO A 234 28.25 -6.46 -6.07
N ASN A 235 28.18 -5.51 -6.97
CA ASN A 235 27.24 -5.55 -8.08
C ASN A 235 27.98 -5.73 -9.41
N GLY A 236 28.64 -6.87 -9.61
CA GLY A 236 29.27 -7.25 -10.85
C GLY A 236 30.17 -6.14 -11.45
N ASP A 237 29.90 -5.76 -12.70
CA ASP A 237 30.69 -4.77 -13.45
C ASP A 237 30.11 -3.32 -13.33
N ARG A 238 29.04 -3.08 -12.57
CA ARG A 238 28.56 -1.71 -12.32
C ARG A 238 29.35 -1.06 -11.20
N GLU A 239 29.71 0.20 -11.39
CA GLU A 239 30.08 1.08 -10.26
C GLU A 239 28.96 1.01 -9.24
N ASN A 240 29.30 0.66 -8.00
CA ASN A 240 28.33 0.45 -6.92
C ASN A 240 27.71 1.79 -6.43
N GLU A 241 27.35 2.66 -7.37
CA GLU A 241 26.81 3.99 -7.09
C GLU A 241 25.39 4.12 -7.61
N VAL A 242 24.51 4.63 -6.77
CA VAL A 242 23.15 5.03 -7.14
C VAL A 242 23.04 6.53 -6.94
N GLU A 243 22.73 7.26 -8.01
CA GLU A 243 22.44 8.68 -7.92
C GLU A 243 21.09 8.89 -7.19
N VAL A 244 21.10 9.71 -6.16
CA VAL A 244 19.88 10.02 -5.39
C VAL A 244 19.51 11.47 -5.63
N LEU A 245 18.29 11.70 -6.10
CA LEU A 245 17.78 12.99 -6.51
C LEU A 245 16.57 13.42 -5.67
N ALA A 246 16.44 14.71 -5.42
CA ALA A 246 15.22 15.34 -4.97
C ALA A 246 14.89 16.53 -5.88
N LEU A 247 13.80 16.43 -6.62
CA LEU A 247 13.30 17.44 -7.55
C LEU A 247 12.12 18.16 -6.90
N LEU A 248 12.37 19.35 -6.36
CA LEU A 248 11.37 20.15 -5.66
C LEU A 248 10.89 21.33 -6.52
N ARG A 249 9.60 21.60 -6.48
CA ARG A 249 8.98 22.74 -7.22
C ARG A 249 9.31 24.08 -6.62
N SER A 250 9.69 24.11 -5.35
CA SER A 250 10.20 25.30 -4.66
C SER A 250 11.48 24.95 -3.91
N PRO A 251 12.47 25.85 -3.88
CA PRO A 251 13.72 25.58 -3.18
C PRO A 251 13.51 25.30 -1.69
N ASP A 252 13.84 24.08 -1.24
CA ASP A 252 13.85 23.68 0.17
C ASP A 252 14.97 22.67 0.43
N GLN A 253 16.14 23.17 0.78
CA GLN A 253 17.31 22.34 1.05
C GLN A 253 17.12 21.39 2.24
N ASN A 254 16.34 21.80 3.26
CA ASN A 254 16.13 20.96 4.44
C ASN A 254 15.20 19.77 4.12
N LEU A 255 14.15 20.04 3.35
CA LEU A 255 13.25 18.97 2.88
C LEU A 255 14.01 18.01 1.97
N ALA A 256 14.73 18.52 0.99
CA ALA A 256 15.54 17.70 0.07
C ALA A 256 16.53 16.81 0.83
N ALA A 257 17.29 17.38 1.77
CA ALA A 257 18.27 16.60 2.54
C ALA A 257 17.63 15.46 3.35
N LYS A 258 16.42 15.68 3.94
CA LYS A 258 15.69 14.61 4.64
C LYS A 258 15.38 13.42 3.73
N TYR A 259 14.92 13.70 2.51
CA TYR A 259 14.55 12.64 1.57
C TYR A 259 15.76 11.96 0.94
N LEU A 260 16.82 12.70 0.64
CA LEU A 260 18.09 12.12 0.17
C LEU A 260 18.65 11.14 1.20
N ASP A 261 18.75 11.55 2.47
CA ASP A 261 19.23 10.68 3.56
C ASP A 261 18.30 9.48 3.78
N ALA A 262 16.98 9.67 3.67
CA ALA A 262 16.01 8.58 3.81
C ALA A 262 16.12 7.57 2.68
N THR A 263 16.32 8.04 1.44
CA THR A 263 16.55 7.16 0.28
C THR A 263 17.78 6.29 0.48
N GLU A 264 18.93 6.89 0.82
CA GLU A 264 20.16 6.16 1.07
C GLU A 264 19.97 5.10 2.19
N ARG A 265 19.25 5.46 3.26
CA ARG A 265 18.93 4.56 4.37
C ARG A 265 18.07 3.37 3.93
N TYR A 266 17.06 3.60 3.08
CA TYR A 266 16.16 2.53 2.63
C TYR A 266 16.80 1.65 1.58
N LEU A 267 17.63 2.19 0.70
CA LEU A 267 18.46 1.37 -0.19
C LEU A 267 19.38 0.45 0.63
N ALA A 268 20.03 0.98 1.68
CA ALA A 268 20.86 0.19 2.59
C ALA A 268 20.06 -0.85 3.41
N LEU A 269 18.76 -0.66 3.63
CA LEU A 269 17.88 -1.64 4.26
C LEU A 269 17.55 -2.79 3.31
N TYR A 270 17.12 -2.46 2.08
CA TYR A 270 16.53 -3.46 1.19
C TYR A 270 17.56 -4.25 0.39
N GLU A 271 18.70 -3.68 0.04
CA GLU A 271 19.74 -4.41 -0.72
C GLU A 271 20.19 -5.71 -0.01
N PRO A 272 20.53 -5.71 1.29
CA PRO A 272 20.91 -6.94 1.98
C PRO A 272 19.76 -7.95 2.09
N LEU A 273 18.50 -7.49 2.07
CA LEU A 273 17.32 -8.35 2.18
C LEU A 273 16.92 -8.98 0.84
N LEU A 274 17.06 -8.26 -0.27
CA LEU A 274 16.43 -8.61 -1.54
C LEU A 274 17.43 -8.76 -2.70
N GLY A 275 18.56 -8.08 -2.64
CA GLY A 275 19.54 -7.99 -3.72
C GLY A 275 19.74 -6.55 -4.16
N ALA A 276 20.74 -6.32 -5.02
CA ALA A 276 21.12 -4.98 -5.43
C ALA A 276 19.97 -4.19 -6.06
N TYR A 277 19.91 -2.89 -5.74
CA TYR A 277 18.97 -1.96 -6.35
C TYR A 277 19.03 -2.02 -7.89
N PRO A 278 17.88 -2.09 -8.59
CA PRO A 278 17.91 -2.43 -10.01
C PRO A 278 18.36 -1.30 -10.96
N TYR A 279 18.34 -0.05 -10.52
CA TYR A 279 18.54 1.13 -11.34
C TYR A 279 19.79 1.91 -10.94
N SER A 280 20.25 2.83 -11.81
CA SER A 280 21.40 3.71 -11.54
C SER A 280 21.05 4.94 -10.71
N LYS A 281 19.75 5.27 -10.59
CA LYS A 281 19.27 6.41 -9.81
C LYS A 281 18.01 6.08 -9.04
N PHE A 282 17.71 6.89 -8.02
CA PHE A 282 16.38 7.04 -7.46
C PHE A 282 16.05 8.51 -7.22
N ALA A 283 14.87 8.97 -7.63
CA ALA A 283 14.46 10.36 -7.47
C ALA A 283 13.16 10.50 -6.68
N LEU A 284 13.12 11.39 -5.69
CA LEU A 284 11.89 11.98 -5.19
C LEU A 284 11.50 13.12 -6.13
N VAL A 285 10.29 13.12 -6.63
CA VAL A 285 9.74 14.18 -7.50
C VAL A 285 8.50 14.79 -6.86
N GLU A 286 8.52 16.10 -6.61
CA GLU A 286 7.37 16.82 -6.07
C GLU A 286 6.35 17.09 -7.17
N ASN A 287 5.15 16.56 -7.01
CA ASN A 287 4.04 16.74 -7.95
C ASN A 287 3.23 18.02 -7.64
N PHE A 288 2.53 18.52 -8.65
CA PHE A 288 1.69 19.72 -8.52
C PHE A 288 0.23 19.43 -8.09
N TRP A 289 -0.10 18.18 -7.80
CA TRP A 289 -1.32 17.77 -7.09
C TRP A 289 -0.99 16.63 -6.11
N GLU A 290 -1.90 16.37 -5.18
CA GLU A 290 -1.68 15.33 -4.16
C GLU A 290 -1.78 13.93 -4.78
N THR A 291 -0.68 13.19 -4.68
CA THR A 291 -0.52 11.84 -5.20
C THR A 291 0.59 11.09 -4.47
N GLY A 292 0.63 9.75 -4.62
CA GLY A 292 1.69 8.86 -4.19
C GLY A 292 1.85 7.76 -5.23
N TYR A 293 2.90 7.81 -6.05
CA TYR A 293 3.18 6.82 -7.10
C TYR A 293 4.62 6.34 -7.03
N GLY A 294 4.81 5.02 -6.95
CA GLY A 294 6.09 4.35 -7.10
C GLY A 294 6.35 4.00 -8.56
N MET A 295 7.28 4.69 -9.19
CA MET A 295 7.65 4.48 -10.58
C MET A 295 9.06 3.87 -10.69
N PRO A 296 9.40 3.22 -11.81
CA PRO A 296 10.76 2.71 -11.98
C PRO A 296 11.80 3.80 -11.78
N SER A 297 12.65 3.66 -10.79
CA SER A 297 13.74 4.59 -10.44
C SER A 297 13.35 5.98 -9.93
N PHE A 298 12.07 6.23 -9.63
CA PHE A 298 11.64 7.46 -8.96
C PHE A 298 10.26 7.31 -8.28
N THR A 299 9.91 8.25 -7.41
CA THR A 299 8.56 8.36 -6.83
C THR A 299 8.03 9.76 -7.05
N LEU A 300 6.72 9.86 -7.29
CA LEU A 300 6.00 11.12 -7.48
C LEU A 300 5.07 11.33 -6.28
N LEU A 301 5.37 12.30 -5.44
CA LEU A 301 4.61 12.63 -4.24
C LEU A 301 4.08 14.07 -4.29
N GLY A 302 2.85 14.27 -3.81
CA GLY A 302 2.20 15.58 -3.78
C GLY A 302 2.88 16.60 -2.85
N GLU A 303 2.66 17.88 -3.13
CA GLU A 303 3.31 19.00 -2.44
C GLU A 303 3.05 18.99 -0.92
N GLN A 304 1.82 18.68 -0.48
CA GLN A 304 1.50 18.65 0.95
C GLN A 304 1.99 17.38 1.60
N ILE A 305 1.85 16.24 0.91
CA ILE A 305 2.22 14.92 1.41
C ILE A 305 3.69 14.87 1.78
N ILE A 306 4.59 15.35 0.92
CA ILE A 306 6.04 15.33 1.21
C ILE A 306 6.46 16.15 2.43
N ARG A 307 5.58 17.01 2.92
CA ARG A 307 5.85 17.86 4.10
C ARG A 307 5.33 17.27 5.41
N PHE A 308 4.52 16.19 5.34
CA PHE A 308 4.11 15.49 6.54
C PHE A 308 5.28 14.69 7.13
N PRO A 309 5.59 14.86 8.43
CA PRO A 309 6.79 14.26 9.01
C PRO A 309 6.78 12.74 9.06
N PHE A 310 5.61 12.11 9.00
CA PHE A 310 5.45 10.66 9.06
C PHE A 310 5.61 9.97 7.69
N ILE A 311 5.47 10.66 6.57
CA ILE A 311 5.56 10.07 5.23
C ILE A 311 6.92 9.41 5.00
N ILE A 312 7.96 10.01 5.51
CA ILE A 312 9.34 9.52 5.38
C ILE A 312 9.53 8.12 5.98
N ASP A 313 8.79 7.80 7.04
CA ASP A 313 8.87 6.51 7.75
C ASP A 313 7.62 5.63 7.53
N SER A 314 6.77 5.98 6.55
CA SER A 314 5.57 5.20 6.17
C SER A 314 5.51 4.97 4.65
N SER A 315 4.85 5.85 3.90
CA SER A 315 4.66 5.67 2.46
C SER A 315 5.96 5.72 1.65
N TYR A 316 6.95 6.51 2.05
CA TYR A 316 8.18 6.66 1.27
C TYR A 316 9.00 5.38 1.12
N PRO A 317 9.25 4.57 2.18
CA PRO A 317 9.90 3.27 2.00
C PRO A 317 9.08 2.27 1.17
N HIS A 318 7.75 2.37 1.20
CA HIS A 318 6.85 1.59 0.34
C HIS A 318 7.12 1.90 -1.15
N GLU A 319 7.14 3.18 -1.53
CA GLU A 319 7.41 3.60 -2.91
C GLU A 319 8.84 3.25 -3.37
N ILE A 320 9.83 3.30 -2.47
CA ILE A 320 11.19 2.85 -2.78
C ILE A 320 11.21 1.35 -3.05
N LEU A 321 10.52 0.56 -2.24
CA LEU A 321 10.49 -0.89 -2.34
C LEU A 321 9.82 -1.39 -3.62
N HIS A 322 8.91 -0.63 -4.20
CA HIS A 322 8.36 -0.91 -5.52
C HIS A 322 9.43 -1.06 -6.61
N ASN A 323 10.63 -0.54 -6.42
CA ASN A 323 11.72 -0.77 -7.38
C ASN A 323 12.22 -2.21 -7.42
N TRP A 324 11.95 -3.03 -6.41
CA TRP A 324 12.13 -4.48 -6.43
C TRP A 324 10.86 -5.20 -6.88
N TRP A 325 9.69 -4.80 -6.33
CA TRP A 325 8.39 -5.45 -6.50
C TRP A 325 7.39 -4.53 -7.21
N GLY A 326 7.05 -4.83 -8.42
CA GLY A 326 6.22 -3.99 -9.28
C GLY A 326 7.00 -3.33 -10.42
N ASN A 327 8.19 -2.80 -10.13
CA ASN A 327 9.05 -2.12 -11.11
C ASN A 327 10.37 -2.85 -11.39
N GLY A 328 10.77 -3.79 -10.55
CA GLY A 328 11.95 -4.64 -10.75
C GLY A 328 11.58 -6.06 -11.18
N VAL A 329 10.54 -6.63 -10.59
CA VAL A 329 9.81 -7.81 -11.07
C VAL A 329 8.38 -7.36 -11.28
N TYR A 330 7.88 -7.46 -12.50
CA TYR A 330 6.54 -6.99 -12.87
C TYR A 330 5.48 -8.03 -12.50
N PRO A 331 4.32 -7.65 -11.94
CA PRO A 331 3.20 -8.57 -11.81
C PRO A 331 2.65 -8.96 -13.18
N ASP A 332 2.20 -10.20 -13.30
CA ASP A 332 1.28 -10.59 -14.35
C ASP A 332 -0.14 -10.25 -13.90
N TYR A 333 -0.63 -9.10 -14.33
CA TYR A 333 -1.93 -8.55 -13.90
C TYR A 333 -3.12 -9.42 -14.28
N GLU A 334 -3.00 -10.28 -15.29
CA GLU A 334 -4.06 -11.24 -15.64
C GLU A 334 -4.22 -12.30 -14.53
N SER A 335 -3.19 -12.56 -13.76
CA SER A 335 -3.19 -13.51 -12.65
C SER A 335 -3.24 -12.86 -11.27
N GLY A 336 -3.29 -11.51 -11.20
CA GLY A 336 -3.39 -10.72 -9.99
C GLY A 336 -2.11 -9.98 -9.58
N ASN A 337 -2.29 -8.78 -9.05
CA ASN A 337 -1.20 -7.92 -8.56
C ASN A 337 -0.75 -8.37 -7.15
N TRP A 338 0.29 -9.17 -7.09
CA TRP A 338 0.91 -9.62 -5.84
C TRP A 338 1.87 -8.58 -5.21
N SER A 339 2.33 -7.61 -6.01
CA SER A 339 3.43 -6.71 -5.62
C SER A 339 3.03 -5.74 -4.52
N GLU A 340 1.81 -5.23 -4.52
CA GLU A 340 1.30 -4.30 -3.52
C GLU A 340 1.31 -4.89 -2.09
N GLY A 341 0.80 -6.12 -1.96
CA GLY A 341 0.79 -6.81 -0.67
C GLY A 341 2.18 -7.20 -0.18
N LEU A 342 3.11 -7.55 -1.08
CA LEU A 342 4.50 -7.83 -0.72
C LEU A 342 5.22 -6.55 -0.30
N THR A 343 5.00 -5.46 -1.03
CA THR A 343 5.55 -4.15 -0.68
C THR A 343 5.01 -3.67 0.66
N ALA A 344 3.70 -3.76 0.89
CA ALA A 344 3.10 -3.45 2.19
C ALA A 344 3.64 -4.33 3.32
N TYR A 345 3.94 -5.61 3.05
CA TYR A 345 4.52 -6.52 4.04
C TYR A 345 5.95 -6.13 4.43
N LEU A 346 6.81 -5.85 3.45
CA LEU A 346 8.23 -5.56 3.67
C LEU A 346 8.53 -4.08 3.93
N ALA A 347 7.54 -3.18 3.81
CA ALA A 347 7.64 -1.79 4.21
C ALA A 347 6.72 -1.51 5.40
N ASP A 348 5.41 -1.33 5.17
CA ASP A 348 4.47 -0.87 6.19
C ASP A 348 4.44 -1.78 7.44
N HIS A 349 4.28 -3.10 7.24
CA HIS A 349 4.28 -4.08 8.33
C HIS A 349 5.66 -4.23 8.98
N LEU A 350 6.74 -4.29 8.18
CA LEU A 350 8.09 -4.47 8.71
C LEU A 350 8.48 -3.38 9.71
N PHE A 351 8.14 -2.12 9.43
CA PHE A 351 8.41 -1.01 10.34
C PHE A 351 7.63 -1.15 11.66
N GLN A 352 6.38 -1.60 11.60
CA GLN A 352 5.61 -1.88 12.81
C GLN A 352 6.18 -3.09 13.57
N GLU A 353 6.64 -4.10 12.86
CA GLU A 353 7.26 -5.29 13.47
C GLU A 353 8.56 -4.93 14.22
N VAL A 354 9.41 -4.10 13.64
CA VAL A 354 10.63 -3.60 14.31
C VAL A 354 10.31 -2.80 15.58
N GLU A 355 9.18 -2.11 15.61
CA GLU A 355 8.69 -1.40 16.79
C GLU A 355 7.94 -2.31 17.79
N GLY A 356 7.88 -3.62 17.55
CA GLY A 356 7.17 -4.60 18.37
C GLY A 356 5.65 -4.58 18.23
N ARG A 357 5.13 -3.94 17.18
CA ARG A 357 3.69 -3.79 16.90
C ARG A 357 3.22 -4.56 15.64
N GLY A 358 3.99 -5.52 15.17
CA GLY A 358 3.63 -6.31 13.98
C GLY A 358 2.28 -7.03 14.11
N SER A 359 2.01 -7.65 15.26
CA SER A 359 0.73 -8.32 15.53
C SER A 359 -0.46 -7.35 15.56
N GLU A 360 -0.26 -6.14 16.10
CA GLU A 360 -1.29 -5.09 16.10
C GLU A 360 -1.60 -4.63 14.67
N TYR A 361 -0.58 -4.49 13.85
CA TYR A 361 -0.74 -4.12 12.45
C TYR A 361 -1.50 -5.20 11.66
N ARG A 362 -1.16 -6.49 11.86
CA ARG A 362 -1.90 -7.60 11.24
C ARG A 362 -3.35 -7.64 11.70
N LYS A 363 -3.61 -7.44 13.01
CA LYS A 363 -4.98 -7.28 13.51
C LYS A 363 -5.74 -6.15 12.81
N GLU A 364 -5.06 -5.01 12.56
CA GLU A 364 -5.65 -3.90 11.80
C GLU A 364 -6.02 -4.33 10.37
N MET A 365 -5.18 -5.09 9.67
CA MET A 365 -5.49 -5.61 8.33
C MET A 365 -6.71 -6.55 8.34
N LEU A 366 -6.78 -7.47 9.30
CA LEU A 366 -7.93 -8.33 9.49
C LEU A 366 -9.21 -7.53 9.80
N ALA A 367 -9.10 -6.49 10.63
CA ALA A 367 -10.23 -5.61 10.95
C ALA A 367 -10.70 -4.81 9.72
N ARG A 368 -9.80 -4.35 8.86
CA ARG A 368 -10.16 -3.71 7.59
C ARG A 368 -10.90 -4.66 6.66
N TYR A 369 -10.42 -5.90 6.52
CA TYR A 369 -11.13 -6.91 5.75
C TYR A 369 -12.53 -7.13 6.30
N LYS A 370 -12.68 -7.34 7.61
CA LYS A 370 -13.98 -7.50 8.29
C LYS A 370 -14.93 -6.32 8.06
N ASN A 371 -14.41 -5.08 8.09
CA ASN A 371 -15.23 -3.87 8.06
C ASN A 371 -15.64 -3.46 6.64
N TYR A 372 -14.77 -3.66 5.64
CA TYR A 372 -14.96 -3.12 4.30
C TYR A 372 -15.31 -4.17 3.24
N VAL A 373 -15.09 -5.46 3.51
CA VAL A 373 -15.32 -6.51 2.51
C VAL A 373 -16.59 -7.28 2.84
N SER A 374 -17.65 -6.99 2.09
CA SER A 374 -18.89 -7.77 2.10
C SER A 374 -18.78 -8.93 1.08
N ASP A 375 -19.66 -9.93 1.17
CA ASP A 375 -19.70 -11.06 0.23
C ASP A 375 -19.77 -10.62 -1.24
N ALA A 376 -20.44 -9.50 -1.50
CA ALA A 376 -20.60 -8.93 -2.84
C ALA A 376 -19.37 -8.15 -3.31
N ALA A 377 -18.55 -7.67 -2.38
CA ALA A 377 -17.33 -6.89 -2.66
C ALA A 377 -16.05 -7.73 -2.55
N ASP A 378 -16.16 -8.99 -2.10
CA ASP A 378 -15.03 -9.90 -1.99
C ASP A 378 -14.72 -10.59 -3.31
N PHE A 379 -13.44 -10.74 -3.58
CA PHE A 379 -12.93 -11.36 -4.80
C PHE A 379 -11.60 -12.10 -4.53
N PRO A 380 -11.22 -13.08 -5.38
CA PRO A 380 -9.94 -13.75 -5.30
C PRO A 380 -8.75 -12.80 -5.53
N LEU A 381 -7.61 -13.05 -4.88
CA LEU A 381 -6.38 -12.27 -5.14
C LEU A 381 -5.95 -12.31 -6.61
N ALA A 382 -6.26 -13.40 -7.32
CA ALA A 382 -6.02 -13.53 -8.75
C ALA A 382 -6.76 -12.48 -9.62
N GLU A 383 -7.78 -11.82 -9.08
CA GLU A 383 -8.56 -10.79 -9.79
C GLU A 383 -8.16 -9.36 -9.36
N PHE A 384 -7.24 -9.22 -8.41
CA PHE A 384 -6.78 -7.91 -7.98
C PHE A 384 -5.81 -7.29 -8.98
N THR A 385 -6.14 -6.13 -9.50
CA THR A 385 -5.25 -5.36 -10.39
C THR A 385 -4.76 -4.08 -9.74
N SER A 386 -5.68 -3.30 -9.16
CA SER A 386 -5.37 -2.03 -8.52
C SER A 386 -6.41 -1.65 -7.46
N ARG A 387 -6.06 -0.70 -6.61
CA ARG A 387 -6.95 -0.17 -5.57
C ARG A 387 -7.96 0.82 -6.18
N ASN A 388 -9.25 0.55 -5.99
CA ASN A 388 -10.33 1.45 -6.39
C ASN A 388 -11.39 1.68 -5.30
N SER A 389 -11.25 0.99 -4.17
CA SER A 389 -12.18 1.08 -3.02
C SER A 389 -11.48 0.62 -1.75
N ALA A 390 -12.10 0.86 -0.59
CA ALA A 390 -11.63 0.32 0.69
C ALA A 390 -11.66 -1.23 0.71
N ALA A 391 -12.64 -1.85 0.04
CA ALA A 391 -12.70 -3.30 -0.10
C ALA A 391 -11.55 -3.84 -0.95
N SER A 392 -11.30 -3.25 -2.13
CA SER A 392 -10.17 -3.67 -2.98
C SER A 392 -8.82 -3.46 -2.30
N GLN A 393 -8.67 -2.42 -1.47
CA GLN A 393 -7.48 -2.24 -0.65
C GLN A 393 -7.36 -3.33 0.42
N ALA A 394 -8.44 -3.65 1.12
CA ALA A 394 -8.41 -4.68 2.17
C ALA A 394 -8.09 -6.07 1.62
N VAL A 395 -8.53 -6.38 0.39
CA VAL A 395 -8.19 -7.62 -0.31
C VAL A 395 -6.80 -7.53 -0.92
N GLY A 396 -6.56 -6.58 -1.81
CA GLY A 396 -5.34 -6.51 -2.61
C GLY A 396 -4.08 -6.24 -1.80
N TYR A 397 -4.15 -5.36 -0.81
CA TYR A 397 -3.04 -5.06 0.11
C TYR A 397 -3.10 -5.94 1.37
N GLY A 398 -4.23 -5.96 2.06
CA GLY A 398 -4.35 -6.59 3.38
C GLY A 398 -4.29 -8.11 3.33
N LYS A 399 -5.13 -8.78 2.52
CA LYS A 399 -5.10 -10.25 2.37
C LYS A 399 -3.81 -10.72 1.73
N THR A 400 -3.27 -9.97 0.73
CA THR A 400 -1.98 -10.33 0.11
C THR A 400 -0.81 -10.15 1.08
N LEU A 401 -0.78 -9.10 1.89
CA LEU A 401 0.18 -8.96 2.99
C LEU A 401 0.13 -10.18 3.93
N MET A 402 -1.07 -10.59 4.33
CA MET A 402 -1.24 -11.77 5.19
C MET A 402 -0.84 -13.08 4.50
N LEU A 403 -1.03 -13.20 3.17
CA LEU A 403 -0.50 -14.33 2.39
C LEU A 403 1.02 -14.44 2.55
N TRP A 404 1.75 -13.33 2.40
CA TRP A 404 3.20 -13.29 2.55
C TRP A 404 3.64 -13.57 3.99
N HIS A 405 2.88 -13.04 4.97
CA HIS A 405 3.14 -13.33 6.37
C HIS A 405 2.95 -14.83 6.70
N MET A 406 1.84 -15.42 6.27
CA MET A 406 1.59 -16.86 6.46
C MET A 406 2.64 -17.72 5.75
N LEU A 407 3.10 -17.33 4.56
CA LEU A 407 4.19 -18.01 3.87
C LEU A 407 5.50 -17.96 4.67
N ARG A 408 5.83 -16.78 5.23
CA ARG A 408 6.99 -16.63 6.12
C ARG A 408 6.88 -17.51 7.37
N VAL A 409 5.73 -17.53 8.02
CA VAL A 409 5.49 -18.41 9.19
C VAL A 409 5.66 -19.88 8.82
N GLU A 410 5.16 -20.29 7.67
CA GLU A 410 5.25 -21.66 7.14
C GLU A 410 6.67 -22.10 6.78
N LEU A 411 7.52 -21.17 6.29
CA LEU A 411 8.87 -21.45 5.82
C LEU A 411 9.95 -21.12 6.86
N GLY A 412 9.69 -20.18 7.74
CA GLY A 412 10.69 -19.52 8.58
C GLY A 412 11.45 -18.43 7.81
N ASP A 413 12.09 -17.52 8.57
CA ASP A 413 12.71 -16.30 8.04
C ASP A 413 13.82 -16.58 7.02
N GLU A 414 14.65 -17.60 7.25
CA GLU A 414 15.80 -17.89 6.39
C GLU A 414 15.38 -18.33 4.99
N LEU A 415 14.45 -19.30 4.90
CA LEU A 415 13.94 -19.77 3.59
C LEU A 415 13.08 -18.73 2.90
N PHE A 416 12.30 -17.97 3.66
CA PHE A 416 11.48 -16.88 3.11
C PHE A 416 12.34 -15.80 2.46
N LEU A 417 13.33 -15.24 3.17
CA LEU A 417 14.24 -14.23 2.62
C LEU A 417 15.13 -14.77 1.51
N GLY A 418 15.64 -16.01 1.67
CA GLY A 418 16.41 -16.68 0.64
C GLY A 418 15.59 -16.85 -0.65
N GLY A 419 14.33 -17.24 -0.52
CA GLY A 419 13.38 -17.38 -1.62
C GLY A 419 13.12 -16.03 -2.31
N LEU A 420 12.88 -14.96 -1.57
CA LEU A 420 12.68 -13.63 -2.14
C LEU A 420 13.91 -13.13 -2.94
N LYS A 421 15.13 -13.33 -2.40
CA LYS A 421 16.36 -12.99 -3.12
C LYS A 421 16.53 -13.76 -4.42
N GLN A 422 16.24 -15.06 -4.39
CA GLN A 422 16.32 -15.90 -5.58
C GLN A 422 15.24 -15.50 -6.59
N PHE A 423 14.01 -15.27 -6.12
CA PHE A 423 12.91 -14.82 -6.97
C PHE A 423 13.22 -13.52 -7.69
N TYR A 424 13.72 -12.51 -6.95
CA TYR A 424 14.15 -11.26 -7.55
C TYR A 424 15.27 -11.45 -8.59
N ARG A 425 16.28 -12.26 -8.29
CA ARG A 425 17.38 -12.54 -9.23
C ARG A 425 16.89 -13.19 -10.52
N ASP A 426 15.97 -14.16 -10.38
CA ASP A 426 15.54 -15.03 -11.48
C ASP A 426 14.46 -14.37 -12.37
N PHE A 427 13.66 -13.47 -11.78
CA PHE A 427 12.57 -12.78 -12.50
C PHE A 427 12.80 -11.29 -12.74
N LYS A 428 13.98 -10.76 -12.42
CA LYS A 428 14.30 -9.35 -12.61
C LYS A 428 14.02 -8.90 -14.05
N PHE A 429 13.24 -7.81 -14.18
CA PHE A 429 12.78 -7.22 -15.44
C PHE A 429 11.94 -8.17 -16.33
N THR A 430 11.25 -9.11 -15.71
CA THR A 430 10.27 -9.96 -16.35
C THR A 430 8.95 -9.92 -15.59
N ARG A 431 7.87 -10.41 -16.20
CA ARG A 431 6.60 -10.60 -15.50
C ARG A 431 6.58 -11.92 -14.77
N ALA A 432 5.97 -11.92 -13.59
CA ALA A 432 5.77 -13.09 -12.76
C ALA A 432 4.33 -13.14 -12.23
N SER A 433 3.73 -14.30 -12.32
CA SER A 433 2.39 -14.62 -11.81
C SER A 433 2.46 -15.18 -10.39
N PHE A 434 1.31 -15.28 -9.72
CA PHE A 434 1.20 -16.07 -8.48
C PHE A 434 1.58 -17.55 -8.69
N ALA A 435 1.39 -18.09 -9.89
CA ALA A 435 1.79 -19.46 -10.20
C ALA A 435 3.32 -19.60 -10.27
N ASP A 436 4.02 -18.62 -10.83
CA ASP A 436 5.49 -18.57 -10.83
C ASP A 436 6.04 -18.46 -9.40
N ILE A 437 5.43 -17.63 -8.56
CA ILE A 437 5.75 -17.51 -7.14
C ILE A 437 5.57 -18.87 -6.43
N ALA A 438 4.43 -19.52 -6.64
CA ALA A 438 4.14 -20.83 -6.04
C ALA A 438 5.15 -21.91 -6.47
N ALA A 439 5.50 -21.95 -7.77
CA ALA A 439 6.50 -22.87 -8.29
C ALA A 439 7.89 -22.57 -7.71
N HIS A 440 8.29 -21.30 -7.67
CA HIS A 440 9.56 -20.85 -7.12
C HIS A 440 9.71 -21.21 -5.64
N PHE A 441 8.75 -20.84 -4.79
CA PHE A 441 8.80 -21.15 -3.37
C PHE A 441 8.63 -22.65 -3.07
N SER A 442 7.92 -23.41 -3.90
CA SER A 442 7.89 -24.88 -3.80
C SER A 442 9.29 -25.48 -4.01
N ALA A 443 10.04 -24.95 -4.99
CA ALA A 443 11.42 -25.39 -5.23
C ALA A 443 12.35 -25.00 -4.06
N VAL A 444 12.26 -23.79 -3.54
CA VAL A 444 13.04 -23.31 -2.38
C VAL A 444 12.74 -24.13 -1.13
N ALA A 445 11.48 -24.47 -0.88
CA ALA A 445 11.03 -25.24 0.28
C ALA A 445 11.24 -26.75 0.13
N GLU A 446 11.65 -27.23 -1.05
CA GLU A 446 11.73 -28.64 -1.41
C GLU A 446 10.41 -29.42 -1.14
N ARG A 447 9.26 -28.73 -1.25
CA ARG A 447 7.93 -29.29 -1.05
C ARG A 447 6.88 -28.53 -1.85
N ASP A 448 5.77 -29.21 -2.15
CA ASP A 448 4.67 -28.63 -2.92
C ASP A 448 3.89 -27.58 -2.11
N LEU A 449 3.96 -26.31 -2.51
CA LEU A 449 3.19 -25.19 -1.98
C LEU A 449 2.01 -24.78 -2.86
N GLN A 450 1.75 -25.46 -3.98
CA GLN A 450 0.60 -25.17 -4.84
C GLN A 450 -0.75 -25.22 -4.09
N PRO A 451 -1.00 -26.17 -3.16
CA PRO A 451 -2.24 -26.18 -2.38
C PRO A 451 -2.41 -24.92 -1.52
N PHE A 452 -1.31 -24.40 -0.93
CA PHE A 452 -1.31 -23.16 -0.14
C PHE A 452 -1.69 -21.96 -1.04
N PHE A 453 -1.00 -21.76 -2.16
CA PHE A 453 -1.29 -20.64 -3.06
C PHE A 453 -2.67 -20.77 -3.70
N THR A 454 -3.08 -21.96 -4.15
CA THR A 454 -4.43 -22.17 -4.70
C THR A 454 -5.50 -21.78 -3.70
N GLN A 455 -5.34 -22.15 -2.44
CA GLN A 455 -6.30 -21.81 -1.40
C GLN A 455 -6.40 -20.31 -1.16
N TRP A 456 -5.29 -19.63 -0.99
CA TRP A 456 -5.30 -18.24 -0.56
C TRP A 456 -5.42 -17.23 -1.73
N VAL A 457 -5.00 -17.62 -2.93
CA VAL A 457 -5.04 -16.76 -4.13
C VAL A 457 -6.36 -16.92 -4.89
N ALA A 458 -6.83 -18.14 -5.10
CA ALA A 458 -8.00 -18.39 -5.94
C ALA A 458 -9.34 -18.40 -5.18
N ARG A 459 -9.32 -18.45 -3.83
CA ARG A 459 -10.55 -18.42 -3.03
C ARG A 459 -10.79 -17.05 -2.43
N LYS A 460 -12.01 -16.59 -2.48
CA LYS A 460 -12.52 -15.49 -1.65
C LYS A 460 -12.90 -15.99 -0.25
N GLY A 461 -13.21 -15.07 0.64
CA GLY A 461 -13.53 -15.41 2.04
C GLY A 461 -12.28 -15.68 2.88
N ALA A 462 -12.54 -15.99 4.12
CA ALA A 462 -11.55 -16.29 5.14
C ALA A 462 -12.14 -17.27 6.16
N PRO A 463 -11.34 -18.10 6.86
CA PRO A 463 -11.85 -18.98 7.90
C PRO A 463 -12.40 -18.14 9.08
N GLU A 464 -13.51 -18.61 9.64
CA GLU A 464 -14.07 -18.15 10.91
C GLU A 464 -13.86 -19.25 11.95
N LEU A 465 -13.26 -18.88 13.08
CA LEU A 465 -12.82 -19.86 14.07
C LEU A 465 -13.59 -19.75 15.38
N ALA A 466 -13.76 -20.91 16.04
CA ALA A 466 -14.23 -21.00 17.40
C ALA A 466 -13.45 -22.09 18.15
N VAL A 467 -13.26 -21.91 19.45
CA VAL A 467 -12.62 -22.91 20.31
C VAL A 467 -13.50 -23.25 21.51
N SER A 468 -13.52 -24.52 21.87
CA SER A 468 -14.10 -25.02 23.12
C SER A 468 -13.15 -25.99 23.80
N VAL A 469 -13.20 -26.04 25.12
CA VAL A 469 -12.32 -26.89 25.93
C VAL A 469 -13.17 -27.78 26.82
N LEU A 470 -12.90 -29.08 26.79
CA LEU A 470 -13.58 -30.09 27.55
C LEU A 470 -12.56 -30.83 28.44
N GLU A 471 -12.95 -31.12 29.65
CA GLU A 471 -12.19 -32.01 30.53
C GLU A 471 -12.26 -33.47 30.00
N GLU A 472 -11.12 -34.13 29.96
CA GLU A 472 -10.98 -35.54 29.63
C GLU A 472 -10.42 -36.34 30.82
N ARG A 473 -10.63 -37.67 30.78
CA ARG A 473 -10.09 -38.56 31.79
C ARG A 473 -8.56 -38.47 31.85
N GLY A 474 -8.04 -38.52 33.09
CA GLY A 474 -6.59 -38.52 33.32
C GLY A 474 -5.99 -37.12 33.30
N ASP A 475 -6.73 -36.11 33.74
CA ASP A 475 -6.27 -34.73 33.84
C ASP A 475 -5.81 -34.14 32.48
N LYS A 476 -6.63 -34.36 31.42
CA LYS A 476 -6.39 -33.87 30.07
C LYS A 476 -7.45 -32.89 29.66
N ALA A 477 -7.07 -31.93 28.85
CA ALA A 477 -7.98 -31.01 28.16
C ALA A 477 -8.11 -31.39 26.69
N ARG A 478 -9.33 -31.60 26.21
CA ARG A 478 -9.61 -31.69 24.80
C ARG A 478 -10.02 -30.32 24.26
N LEU A 479 -9.16 -29.72 23.48
CA LEU A 479 -9.43 -28.50 22.77
C LEU A 479 -10.09 -28.89 21.43
N MET A 480 -11.28 -28.34 21.17
CA MET A 480 -12.00 -28.54 19.91
C MET A 480 -11.98 -27.23 19.14
N PHE A 481 -11.38 -27.24 17.99
CA PHE A 481 -11.33 -26.13 17.06
C PHE A 481 -12.39 -26.34 15.97
N ALA A 482 -13.17 -25.31 15.67
CA ALA A 482 -14.18 -25.36 14.65
C ALA A 482 -13.98 -24.21 13.65
N GLN A 483 -14.13 -24.53 12.37
CA GLN A 483 -14.28 -23.56 11.30
C GLN A 483 -15.79 -23.39 11.06
N ILE A 484 -16.35 -22.24 11.39
CA ILE A 484 -17.79 -21.98 11.49
C ILE A 484 -18.39 -21.25 10.28
N GLN A 485 -17.56 -20.76 9.34
CA GLN A 485 -18.03 -20.19 8.07
C GLN A 485 -18.85 -21.20 7.26
N ASP A 486 -19.74 -20.73 6.38
CA ASP A 486 -20.60 -21.59 5.55
C ASP A 486 -19.82 -22.34 4.45
N GLU A 487 -18.77 -21.72 3.91
CA GLU A 487 -17.95 -22.28 2.81
C GLU A 487 -17.13 -23.49 3.26
N ALA A 488 -16.50 -24.15 2.29
CA ALA A 488 -15.62 -25.29 2.55
C ALA A 488 -14.47 -24.91 3.51
N PRO A 489 -14.05 -25.81 4.40
CA PRO A 489 -12.98 -25.53 5.33
C PRO A 489 -11.68 -25.18 4.61
N PHE A 490 -10.88 -24.36 5.28
CA PHE A 490 -9.52 -24.02 4.88
C PHE A 490 -8.55 -25.00 5.54
N SER A 491 -7.36 -25.15 4.95
CA SER A 491 -6.26 -25.94 5.51
C SER A 491 -5.12 -25.04 5.90
N PHE A 492 -4.78 -25.00 7.19
CA PHE A 492 -3.73 -24.15 7.76
C PHE A 492 -3.26 -24.67 9.11
N THR A 493 -2.14 -24.17 9.56
CA THR A 493 -1.67 -24.34 10.94
C THR A 493 -1.89 -23.05 11.71
N VAL A 494 -2.42 -23.14 12.93
CA VAL A 494 -2.66 -21.97 13.79
C VAL A 494 -1.90 -22.12 15.11
N PRO A 495 -1.17 -21.09 15.57
CA PRO A 495 -0.56 -21.09 16.88
C PRO A 495 -1.62 -20.96 17.98
N VAL A 496 -1.42 -21.71 19.06
CA VAL A 496 -2.30 -21.69 20.24
C VAL A 496 -1.45 -21.53 21.48
N ALA A 497 -1.79 -20.55 22.31
CA ALA A 497 -1.15 -20.32 23.61
C ALA A 497 -1.96 -20.98 24.72
N LEU A 498 -1.34 -21.88 25.48
CA LEU A 498 -1.89 -22.56 26.64
C LEU A 498 -1.30 -21.94 27.91
N TYR A 499 -2.14 -21.33 28.74
CA TYR A 499 -1.76 -20.68 29.98
C TYR A 499 -2.01 -21.62 31.16
N TYR A 500 -0.98 -21.95 31.89
CA TYR A 500 -1.04 -22.80 33.11
C TYR A 500 -0.76 -22.02 34.38
N ALA A 501 -1.43 -22.40 35.45
CA ALA A 501 -1.33 -21.71 36.75
C ALA A 501 0.09 -21.73 37.36
N ASP A 502 0.89 -22.70 36.99
CA ASP A 502 2.25 -22.94 37.48
C ASP A 502 3.35 -22.33 36.60
N SER A 503 2.95 -21.59 35.53
CA SER A 503 3.91 -20.96 34.61
C SER A 503 3.59 -19.47 34.38
N ASP A 504 4.64 -18.66 34.33
CA ASP A 504 4.50 -17.22 33.97
C ASP A 504 4.45 -16.97 32.48
N THR A 505 4.83 -17.94 31.65
CA THR A 505 4.79 -17.88 30.21
C THR A 505 3.88 -18.97 29.66
N PRO A 506 3.07 -18.70 28.61
CA PRO A 506 2.24 -19.72 27.98
C PRO A 506 3.09 -20.74 27.24
N GLN A 507 2.58 -21.96 27.16
CA GLN A 507 3.07 -22.97 26.22
C GLN A 507 2.46 -22.69 24.83
N LEU A 508 3.30 -22.49 23.81
CA LEU A 508 2.86 -22.37 22.43
C LEU A 508 2.84 -23.74 21.78
N VAL A 509 1.76 -24.05 21.07
CA VAL A 509 1.58 -25.26 20.28
C VAL A 509 0.98 -24.91 18.94
N ASP A 510 1.41 -25.59 17.89
CA ASP A 510 0.88 -25.44 16.54
C ASP A 510 -0.18 -26.50 16.27
N VAL A 511 -1.38 -26.07 15.85
CA VAL A 511 -2.50 -26.95 15.57
C VAL A 511 -2.84 -26.88 14.09
N ALA A 512 -2.71 -28.01 13.39
CA ALA A 512 -3.10 -28.12 12.00
C ALA A 512 -4.62 -28.32 11.90
N LEU A 513 -5.27 -27.53 11.07
CA LEU A 513 -6.71 -27.59 10.81
C LEU A 513 -6.95 -27.76 9.32
N SER A 514 -7.71 -28.80 8.95
CA SER A 514 -8.06 -29.08 7.54
C SER A 514 -9.53 -29.46 7.37
N GLN A 515 -10.24 -29.65 8.49
CA GLN A 515 -11.63 -30.06 8.55
C GLN A 515 -12.49 -29.00 9.26
N ARG A 516 -13.82 -29.21 9.23
CA ARG A 516 -14.80 -28.38 9.95
C ARG A 516 -14.54 -28.33 11.45
N ALA A 517 -14.08 -29.44 12.01
CA ALA A 517 -13.73 -29.51 13.41
C ALA A 517 -12.56 -30.49 13.62
N GLU A 518 -11.61 -30.08 14.40
CA GLU A 518 -10.46 -30.89 14.80
C GLU A 518 -10.18 -30.74 16.28
N GLY A 519 -9.66 -31.81 16.90
CA GLY A 519 -9.38 -31.86 18.31
C GLY A 519 -7.88 -31.96 18.59
N PHE A 520 -7.42 -31.18 19.56
CA PHE A 520 -6.07 -31.27 20.13
C PHE A 520 -6.17 -31.69 21.60
N LEU A 521 -5.28 -32.59 22.06
CA LEU A 521 -5.27 -33.04 23.43
C LEU A 521 -4.09 -32.42 24.19
N ALA A 522 -4.37 -31.57 25.15
CA ALA A 522 -3.41 -31.02 26.08
C ALA A 522 -3.43 -31.74 27.41
N ASP A 523 -2.28 -31.80 28.08
CA ASP A 523 -2.15 -32.38 29.42
C ASP A 523 -2.46 -31.34 30.51
N ASN A 524 -2.67 -31.80 31.76
CA ASN A 524 -2.76 -30.96 32.95
C ASN A 524 -3.95 -29.96 32.95
N TYR A 525 -5.16 -30.46 32.66
CA TYR A 525 -6.38 -29.66 32.65
C TYR A 525 -6.61 -28.93 33.97
N SER A 526 -6.28 -29.58 35.11
CA SER A 526 -6.43 -28.98 36.43
C SER A 526 -5.57 -27.71 36.65
N ALA A 527 -4.51 -27.53 35.91
CA ALA A 527 -3.67 -26.34 35.94
C ALA A 527 -3.95 -25.36 34.78
N LEU A 528 -4.71 -25.74 33.76
CA LEU A 528 -5.00 -24.92 32.63
C LEU A 528 -5.94 -23.75 33.00
N GLU A 529 -5.51 -22.52 32.82
CA GLU A 529 -6.26 -21.29 33.15
C GLU A 529 -6.91 -20.69 31.94
N ALA A 530 -6.20 -20.67 30.78
CA ALA A 530 -6.72 -20.11 29.54
C ALA A 530 -6.13 -20.78 28.31
N VAL A 531 -6.87 -20.69 27.20
CA VAL A 531 -6.43 -21.04 25.85
C VAL A 531 -6.68 -19.85 24.95
N VAL A 532 -5.66 -19.41 24.20
CA VAL A 532 -5.76 -18.33 23.24
C VAL A 532 -5.34 -18.83 21.87
N VAL A 533 -6.24 -18.79 20.90
CA VAL A 533 -5.98 -19.20 19.52
C VAL A 533 -5.52 -17.99 18.73
N ASP A 534 -4.50 -18.15 17.89
CA ASP A 534 -3.90 -17.11 17.04
C ASP A 534 -3.51 -15.84 17.83
N PRO A 535 -2.69 -15.99 18.89
CA PRO A 535 -2.40 -14.88 19.81
C PRO A 535 -1.62 -13.73 19.17
N TYR A 536 -0.97 -13.97 18.02
CA TYR A 536 -0.17 -12.99 17.28
C TYR A 536 -0.85 -12.49 16.01
N PHE A 537 -2.07 -12.93 15.71
CA PHE A 537 -2.77 -12.63 14.44
C PHE A 537 -1.93 -13.03 13.21
N ASP A 538 -1.39 -14.25 13.24
CA ASP A 538 -0.55 -14.78 12.16
C ASP A 538 -1.37 -15.40 11.03
N LEU A 539 -2.65 -15.70 11.27
CA LEU A 539 -3.55 -16.29 10.29
C LEU A 539 -4.45 -15.24 9.63
N PHE A 540 -4.58 -15.25 8.30
CA PHE A 540 -5.64 -14.52 7.62
C PHE A 540 -6.99 -15.19 7.91
N ARG A 541 -7.83 -14.53 8.71
CA ARG A 541 -9.14 -15.00 9.14
C ARG A 541 -10.13 -13.87 9.35
N THR A 542 -11.41 -14.17 9.33
CA THR A 542 -12.44 -13.22 9.76
C THR A 542 -12.36 -13.05 11.27
N LEU A 543 -12.25 -11.80 11.74
CA LEU A 543 -12.34 -11.50 13.16
C LEU A 543 -13.80 -11.60 13.63
N ASP A 544 -14.02 -12.25 14.77
CA ASP A 544 -15.32 -12.17 15.44
C ASP A 544 -15.61 -10.74 15.92
N ARG A 545 -16.86 -10.39 16.04
CA ARG A 545 -17.25 -9.05 16.53
C ARG A 545 -16.82 -8.79 17.96
N ALA A 546 -16.73 -9.81 18.78
CA ALA A 546 -16.25 -9.69 20.15
C ALA A 546 -14.73 -9.44 20.21
N GLU A 547 -13.98 -9.75 19.16
CA GLU A 547 -12.54 -9.45 19.04
C GLU A 547 -12.27 -7.99 18.63
N THR A 548 -13.29 -7.34 18.03
CA THR A 548 -13.15 -5.98 17.49
C THR A 548 -14.11 -5.03 18.21
N PRO A 549 -13.61 -3.92 18.76
CA PRO A 549 -14.48 -2.86 19.21
C PRO A 549 -15.22 -2.23 18.03
N PRO A 550 -16.40 -1.64 18.21
CA PRO A 550 -17.05 -0.88 17.15
C PRO A 550 -16.18 0.30 16.73
N THR A 551 -16.00 0.46 15.43
CA THR A 551 -15.15 1.50 14.85
C THR A 551 -15.88 2.30 13.77
N ILE A 552 -15.33 3.47 13.46
CA ILE A 552 -15.83 4.33 12.36
C ILE A 552 -15.79 3.57 11.03
N GLY A 553 -14.84 2.66 10.84
CA GLY A 553 -14.74 1.81 9.65
C GLY A 553 -15.95 0.88 9.45
N GLU A 554 -16.58 0.38 10.53
CA GLU A 554 -17.80 -0.41 10.40
C GLU A 554 -18.98 0.39 9.82
N LEU A 555 -19.02 1.69 10.07
CA LEU A 555 -20.07 2.55 9.51
C LEU A 555 -19.79 2.89 8.04
N PHE A 556 -18.54 3.17 7.68
CA PHE A 556 -18.15 3.43 6.30
C PHE A 556 -18.16 2.17 5.42
N GLY A 557 -17.95 0.99 6.01
CA GLY A 557 -18.01 -0.30 5.32
C GLY A 557 -19.40 -0.93 5.28
N ALA A 558 -20.39 -0.32 5.95
CA ALA A 558 -21.74 -0.87 6.00
C ALA A 558 -22.40 -0.89 4.62
N SER A 559 -22.95 -2.04 4.19
CA SER A 559 -23.65 -2.18 2.91
C SER A 559 -24.93 -1.33 2.85
N THR A 560 -25.56 -1.12 4.00
CA THR A 560 -26.75 -0.27 4.18
C THR A 560 -26.57 0.65 5.37
N ILE A 561 -26.82 1.95 5.19
CA ILE A 561 -26.63 2.94 6.23
C ILE A 561 -27.79 3.95 6.28
N THR A 562 -28.21 4.31 7.46
CA THR A 562 -29.19 5.38 7.68
C THR A 562 -28.56 6.56 8.42
N PHE A 563 -28.65 7.72 7.80
CA PHE A 563 -28.26 8.99 8.43
C PHE A 563 -29.49 9.65 9.01
N VAL A 564 -29.51 9.82 10.33
CA VAL A 564 -30.58 10.51 11.04
C VAL A 564 -30.16 11.95 11.26
N VAL A 565 -30.75 12.87 10.50
CA VAL A 565 -30.46 14.30 10.59
C VAL A 565 -31.43 14.99 11.57
N PRO A 566 -31.00 16.05 12.29
CA PRO A 566 -31.90 16.77 13.19
C PRO A 566 -32.91 17.57 12.38
N SER A 567 -34.20 17.57 12.82
CA SER A 567 -35.24 18.39 12.23
C SER A 567 -35.07 19.86 12.59
N ALA A 568 -35.46 20.77 11.70
CA ALA A 568 -35.40 22.22 11.92
C ALA A 568 -36.32 22.70 13.06
N SER A 569 -37.33 21.89 13.45
CA SER A 569 -38.25 22.16 14.54
C SER A 569 -37.75 21.71 15.92
N ALA A 570 -36.59 21.11 16.01
CA ALA A 570 -35.91 20.80 17.26
C ALA A 570 -35.40 22.10 17.89
N ALA A 571 -36.33 22.96 18.35
CA ALA A 571 -36.02 23.98 19.32
C ALA A 571 -35.25 23.35 20.48
N PRO A 572 -34.26 24.02 21.09
CA PRO A 572 -33.46 23.45 22.16
C PRO A 572 -34.42 22.91 23.23
N ARG A 573 -34.62 21.59 23.23
CA ARG A 573 -35.34 20.91 24.30
C ARG A 573 -34.43 20.96 25.51
N SER A 574 -34.78 21.90 26.41
CA SER A 574 -34.19 22.11 27.72
C SER A 574 -32.67 21.88 27.81
N SER A 575 -31.92 22.94 27.66
CA SER A 575 -30.71 23.39 28.41
C SER A 575 -29.74 22.38 29.00
N ASN A 576 -29.66 21.15 28.55
CA ASN A 576 -28.61 20.23 29.01
C ASN A 576 -27.33 20.33 28.17
N PHE A 577 -27.40 21.00 27.05
CA PHE A 577 -26.24 21.36 26.21
C PHE A 577 -26.25 22.87 26.04
N GLY A 578 -25.34 23.58 26.63
CA GLY A 578 -25.31 25.05 26.65
C GLY A 578 -25.69 25.72 25.34
N ASP A 579 -26.33 26.88 25.43
CA ASP A 579 -26.63 27.76 24.28
C ASP A 579 -25.32 28.19 23.60
N ALA A 580 -24.90 27.49 22.58
CA ALA A 580 -23.84 27.96 21.72
C ALA A 580 -24.38 28.15 20.30
N ASP A 581 -24.44 29.35 19.89
CA ASP A 581 -24.68 29.81 18.53
C ASP A 581 -23.78 29.07 17.53
N VAL A 582 -24.42 28.69 16.45
CA VAL A 582 -23.95 28.14 15.20
C VAL A 582 -24.19 26.62 15.12
N ALA A 583 -25.43 26.23 15.32
CA ALA A 583 -25.87 24.90 14.91
C ALA A 583 -25.81 24.78 13.39
N LEU A 584 -25.18 23.70 12.89
CA LEU A 584 -25.31 23.32 11.50
C LEU A 584 -26.79 23.19 11.17
N THR A 585 -27.20 23.70 10.01
CA THR A 585 -28.57 23.58 9.52
C THR A 585 -28.82 22.15 9.02
N GLU A 586 -30.10 21.78 8.83
CA GLU A 586 -30.44 20.49 8.19
C GLU A 586 -29.72 20.30 6.85
N ALA A 587 -29.56 21.37 6.07
CA ALA A 587 -28.86 21.32 4.79
C ALA A 587 -27.39 20.90 4.93
N HIS A 588 -26.68 21.44 5.91
CA HIS A 588 -25.29 21.04 6.20
C HIS A 588 -25.18 19.58 6.63
N TRP A 589 -26.12 19.08 7.45
CA TRP A 589 -26.13 17.67 7.84
C TRP A 589 -26.47 16.73 6.67
N ARG A 590 -27.35 17.16 5.76
CA ARG A 590 -27.65 16.40 4.55
C ARG A 590 -26.46 16.36 3.58
N GLU A 591 -25.71 17.44 3.45
CA GLU A 591 -24.47 17.48 2.68
C GLU A 591 -23.43 16.50 3.25
N LEU A 592 -23.20 16.52 4.56
CA LEU A 592 -22.31 15.55 5.22
C LEU A 592 -22.79 14.11 5.02
N ALA A 593 -24.07 13.84 5.19
CA ALA A 593 -24.67 12.53 5.00
C ALA A 593 -24.55 12.04 3.55
N ALA A 594 -24.71 12.93 2.56
CA ALA A 594 -24.56 12.60 1.15
C ALA A 594 -23.13 12.20 0.82
N ASN A 595 -22.13 12.96 1.33
CA ASN A 595 -20.72 12.62 1.16
C ASN A 595 -20.34 11.29 1.83
N PHE A 596 -20.80 11.05 3.06
CA PHE A 596 -20.50 9.80 3.78
C PHE A 596 -21.26 8.60 3.23
N GLY A 597 -22.37 8.80 2.54
CA GLY A 597 -23.20 7.75 1.93
C GLY A 597 -22.84 7.49 0.45
N GLU A 598 -21.82 8.13 -0.09
CA GLU A 598 -21.40 7.90 -1.47
C GLU A 598 -20.91 6.45 -1.66
N GLY A 599 -21.41 5.79 -2.70
CA GLY A 599 -21.04 4.41 -3.05
C GLY A 599 -21.70 3.29 -2.23
N VAL A 600 -22.59 3.63 -1.25
CA VAL A 600 -23.31 2.65 -0.46
C VAL A 600 -24.83 2.87 -0.53
N SER A 601 -25.62 1.89 -0.09
CA SER A 601 -27.08 2.05 0.01
C SER A 601 -27.42 2.95 1.21
N ALA A 602 -27.47 4.26 0.97
CA ALA A 602 -27.67 5.27 2.00
C ALA A 602 -29.11 5.80 2.04
N ARG A 603 -29.66 5.94 3.24
CA ARG A 603 -30.96 6.56 3.52
C ARG A 603 -30.75 7.76 4.45
N ILE A 604 -31.27 8.93 4.08
CA ILE A 604 -31.23 10.14 4.92
C ILE A 604 -32.65 10.45 5.40
N VAL A 605 -32.87 10.36 6.70
CA VAL A 605 -34.17 10.61 7.35
C VAL A 605 -34.04 11.68 8.43
N ARG A 606 -35.12 12.45 8.68
CA ARG A 606 -35.12 13.36 9.81
C ARG A 606 -35.50 12.61 11.10
N ASP A 607 -34.98 13.11 12.21
CA ASP A 607 -35.24 12.54 13.53
C ASP A 607 -36.72 12.57 13.97
N ASP A 608 -37.53 13.48 13.38
CA ASP A 608 -38.99 13.55 13.63
C ASP A 608 -39.81 12.66 12.68
N GLU A 609 -39.22 12.06 11.66
CA GLU A 609 -39.88 11.14 10.72
C GLU A 609 -39.84 9.67 11.17
N ILE A 610 -39.05 9.34 12.19
CA ILE A 610 -38.93 7.98 12.72
C ILE A 610 -39.21 7.93 14.22
N GLU A 611 -39.82 6.84 14.70
CA GLU A 611 -40.10 6.66 16.13
C GLU A 611 -38.93 6.02 16.89
N SER A 612 -38.16 5.20 16.23
CA SER A 612 -37.01 4.49 16.78
C SER A 612 -35.86 4.43 15.77
N LEU A 613 -34.63 4.16 16.24
CA LEU A 613 -33.50 3.90 15.36
C LEU A 613 -33.79 2.69 14.47
N PRO A 614 -33.53 2.76 13.15
CA PRO A 614 -33.69 1.64 12.23
C PRO A 614 -32.82 0.43 12.64
N THR A 615 -33.36 -0.77 12.47
CA THR A 615 -32.70 -2.05 12.80
C THR A 615 -32.35 -2.87 11.57
N ASP A 616 -32.54 -2.29 10.40
CA ASP A 616 -32.25 -2.87 9.08
C ASP A 616 -30.97 -2.28 8.42
N SER A 617 -30.30 -1.40 9.13
CA SER A 617 -29.07 -0.70 8.65
C SER A 617 -28.24 -0.20 9.82
N SER A 618 -26.93 -0.03 9.60
CA SER A 618 -26.09 0.77 10.50
C SER A 618 -26.57 2.23 10.50
N VAL A 619 -26.37 2.95 11.60
CA VAL A 619 -26.99 4.27 11.80
C VAL A 619 -25.95 5.33 12.17
N TRP A 620 -25.98 6.48 11.50
CA TRP A 620 -25.36 7.71 11.97
C TRP A 620 -26.40 8.65 12.59
N VAL A 621 -26.25 9.00 13.84
CA VAL A 621 -26.98 10.06 14.52
C VAL A 621 -26.18 11.35 14.42
N LEU A 622 -26.70 12.30 13.62
CA LEU A 622 -26.00 13.54 13.30
C LEU A 622 -26.50 14.69 14.16
N GLY A 623 -25.58 15.39 14.80
CA GLY A 623 -25.85 16.60 15.57
C GLY A 623 -26.30 16.35 17.01
N ARG A 624 -25.81 17.19 17.93
CA ARG A 624 -26.15 17.14 19.36
C ARG A 624 -27.64 17.43 19.68
N ASN A 625 -28.33 18.13 18.78
CA ASN A 625 -29.73 18.45 18.88
C ASN A 625 -30.65 17.36 18.33
N ASN A 626 -30.11 16.28 17.80
CA ASN A 626 -30.83 15.17 17.28
C ASN A 626 -31.65 14.48 18.40
N ARG A 627 -32.88 14.14 18.10
CA ARG A 627 -33.80 13.45 19.05
C ARG A 627 -33.21 12.16 19.61
N PHE A 628 -32.36 11.49 18.86
CA PHE A 628 -31.72 10.22 19.23
C PHE A 628 -30.30 10.38 19.81
N ALA A 629 -29.81 11.60 20.02
CA ALA A 629 -28.48 11.83 20.57
C ALA A 629 -28.29 11.17 21.95
N ASP A 630 -29.29 11.32 22.83
CA ASP A 630 -29.27 10.69 24.15
C ASP A 630 -29.25 9.16 24.06
N ARG A 631 -30.00 8.61 23.10
CA ARG A 631 -30.03 7.16 22.88
C ARG A 631 -28.70 6.61 22.40
N ALA A 632 -27.98 7.36 21.54
CA ALA A 632 -26.64 6.99 21.11
C ALA A 632 -25.64 7.01 22.27
N ILE A 633 -25.72 8.03 23.13
CA ILE A 633 -24.88 8.13 24.35
C ILE A 633 -25.19 6.98 25.34
N GLU A 634 -26.48 6.65 25.54
CA GLU A 634 -26.89 5.52 26.39
C GLU A 634 -26.37 4.19 25.86
N ALA A 635 -26.44 3.95 24.55
CA ALA A 635 -25.92 2.74 23.92
C ALA A 635 -24.40 2.60 24.11
N ALA A 636 -23.69 3.71 24.23
CA ALA A 636 -22.25 3.75 24.46
C ALA A 636 -21.86 3.90 25.95
N SER A 637 -22.79 3.71 26.91
CA SER A 637 -22.61 4.09 28.32
C SER A 637 -21.46 3.42 29.07
N SER A 638 -20.95 2.29 28.57
CA SER A 638 -19.73 1.67 29.11
C SER A 638 -18.47 2.51 28.87
N ASN A 639 -18.47 3.35 27.82
CA ASN A 639 -17.29 4.06 27.33
C ASN A 639 -17.50 5.57 27.19
N VAL A 640 -18.77 6.01 27.09
CA VAL A 640 -19.17 7.40 26.90
C VAL A 640 -20.12 7.83 28.01
N SER A 641 -19.86 8.95 28.59
CA SER A 641 -20.78 9.54 29.57
C SER A 641 -21.01 11.02 29.28
N ARG A 642 -22.26 11.46 29.56
CA ARG A 642 -22.64 12.86 29.42
C ARG A 642 -21.95 13.72 30.49
N ARG A 643 -21.53 14.93 30.09
CA ARG A 643 -21.06 16.01 30.95
C ARG A 643 -21.97 17.23 30.77
N GLU A 644 -21.86 18.21 31.66
CA GLU A 644 -22.68 19.42 31.64
C GLU A 644 -22.68 20.12 30.27
N ASN A 645 -21.49 20.28 29.66
CA ASN A 645 -21.28 20.94 28.36
C ASN A 645 -20.56 20.08 27.33
N GLY A 646 -20.64 18.72 27.43
CA GLY A 646 -19.87 17.87 26.54
C GLY A 646 -20.07 16.38 26.81
N LEU A 647 -19.04 15.62 26.47
CA LEU A 647 -18.94 14.17 26.67
C LEU A 647 -17.64 13.81 27.40
N SER A 648 -17.64 12.70 28.10
CA SER A 648 -16.43 11.95 28.41
C SER A 648 -16.31 10.82 27.41
N LEU A 649 -15.24 10.80 26.65
CA LEU A 649 -14.87 9.70 25.73
C LEU A 649 -13.77 8.89 26.40
N GLY A 650 -14.12 7.74 26.96
CA GLY A 650 -13.24 7.03 27.89
C GLY A 650 -12.88 7.92 29.08
N ALA A 651 -11.59 8.14 29.31
CA ALA A 651 -11.06 9.01 30.36
C ALA A 651 -10.98 10.51 29.99
N THR A 652 -11.24 10.88 28.73
CA THR A 652 -11.02 12.24 28.21
C THR A 652 -12.34 13.02 28.15
N GLU A 653 -12.37 14.21 28.74
CA GLU A 653 -13.51 15.13 28.64
C GLU A 653 -13.39 16.01 27.39
N VAL A 654 -14.48 16.13 26.66
CA VAL A 654 -14.59 16.83 25.39
C VAL A 654 -15.78 17.80 25.45
N ALA A 655 -15.48 19.11 25.40
CA ALA A 655 -16.49 20.16 25.46
C ALA A 655 -17.05 20.46 24.05
N PHE A 656 -18.38 20.44 23.89
CA PHE A 656 -19.03 20.67 22.59
C PHE A 656 -18.87 22.08 22.00
N GLN A 657 -18.50 23.06 22.78
CA GLN A 657 -18.33 24.43 22.31
C GLN A 657 -16.98 24.68 21.65
N GLU A 658 -16.02 23.78 21.88
CA GLU A 658 -14.64 23.94 21.45
C GLU A 658 -14.20 22.82 20.51
N ARG A 659 -14.98 21.71 20.46
CA ARG A 659 -14.56 20.46 19.82
C ARG A 659 -15.69 19.78 19.07
N SER A 660 -15.39 19.35 17.87
CA SER A 660 -16.19 18.36 17.15
C SER A 660 -15.88 16.97 17.71
N SER A 661 -16.90 16.17 17.95
CA SER A 661 -16.79 14.85 18.61
C SER A 661 -17.44 13.77 17.78
N VAL A 662 -16.79 12.60 17.71
CA VAL A 662 -17.32 11.42 17.04
C VAL A 662 -17.11 10.21 17.94
N PHE A 663 -18.11 9.34 18.03
CA PHE A 663 -17.92 8.00 18.59
C PHE A 663 -18.80 6.97 17.90
N VAL A 664 -18.41 5.71 17.99
CA VAL A 664 -19.14 4.56 17.45
C VAL A 664 -19.36 3.53 18.56
N THR A 665 -20.51 2.93 18.58
CA THR A 665 -20.91 1.87 19.50
C THR A 665 -21.71 0.80 18.76
N ARG A 666 -22.06 -0.29 19.42
CA ARG A 666 -23.01 -1.28 18.91
C ARG A 666 -24.42 -0.72 18.89
N HIS A 667 -25.21 -1.09 17.90
CA HIS A 667 -26.59 -0.70 17.83
C HIS A 667 -27.39 -1.34 18.98
N PRO A 668 -28.21 -0.59 19.76
CA PRO A 668 -28.81 -1.11 20.98
C PRO A 668 -29.82 -2.25 20.77
N ASN A 669 -30.27 -2.46 19.54
CA ASN A 669 -31.29 -3.49 19.21
C ASN A 669 -30.74 -4.49 18.15
N SER A 670 -29.44 -4.48 17.86
CA SER A 670 -28.81 -5.42 16.91
C SER A 670 -27.32 -5.49 17.18
N ASP A 671 -26.82 -6.66 17.49
CA ASP A 671 -25.39 -6.89 17.71
C ASP A 671 -24.60 -6.82 16.40
N GLU A 672 -25.29 -6.86 15.26
CA GLU A 672 -24.64 -6.84 13.94
C GLU A 672 -24.49 -5.45 13.33
N LEU A 673 -25.13 -4.46 13.88
CA LEU A 673 -25.13 -3.11 13.34
C LEU A 673 -24.31 -2.15 14.22
N ALA A 674 -23.69 -1.17 13.56
CA ALA A 674 -22.99 -0.10 14.24
C ALA A 674 -23.90 1.13 14.39
N LEU A 675 -23.70 1.87 15.49
CA LEU A 675 -24.35 3.14 15.77
C LEU A 675 -23.28 4.22 15.97
N GLY A 676 -23.20 5.17 15.06
CA GLY A 676 -22.30 6.33 15.14
C GLY A 676 -23.02 7.59 15.64
N PHE A 677 -22.28 8.41 16.34
CA PHE A 677 -22.70 9.76 16.72
C PHE A 677 -21.65 10.77 16.30
N ILE A 678 -22.08 11.88 15.73
CA ILE A 678 -21.21 13.02 15.40
C ILE A 678 -21.85 14.33 15.85
N ALA A 679 -21.06 15.14 16.53
CA ALA A 679 -21.36 16.52 16.87
C ALA A 679 -20.24 17.43 16.35
N ILE A 680 -20.58 18.40 15.53
CA ILE A 680 -19.67 19.39 14.99
C ILE A 680 -19.86 20.69 15.77
N ASP A 681 -18.77 21.28 16.24
CA ASP A 681 -18.79 22.47 17.11
C ASP A 681 -19.20 23.74 16.37
N LYS A 682 -18.83 23.87 15.08
CA LYS A 682 -19.08 25.06 14.25
C LYS A 682 -19.14 24.72 12.75
N GLN A 683 -19.86 25.52 12.01
CA GLN A 683 -20.06 25.33 10.57
C GLN A 683 -18.73 25.31 9.78
N ALA A 684 -17.75 26.17 10.14
CA ALA A 684 -16.46 26.24 9.45
C ALA A 684 -15.68 24.91 9.50
N ALA A 685 -15.93 24.06 10.52
CA ALA A 685 -15.25 22.77 10.64
C ALA A 685 -15.84 21.67 9.74
N GLN A 686 -17.09 21.81 9.26
CA GLN A 686 -17.78 20.76 8.52
C GLN A 686 -17.03 20.26 7.26
N PRO A 687 -16.52 21.12 6.36
CA PRO A 687 -15.82 20.65 5.16
C PRO A 687 -14.61 19.77 5.50
N GLY A 688 -13.81 20.20 6.48
CA GLY A 688 -12.67 19.42 6.92
C GLY A 688 -13.04 18.14 7.68
N MET A 689 -14.22 18.08 8.33
CA MET A 689 -14.73 16.82 8.91
C MET A 689 -15.17 15.84 7.83
N ILE A 690 -15.80 16.32 6.75
CA ILE A 690 -16.17 15.49 5.59
C ILE A 690 -14.92 14.86 4.97
N GLU A 691 -13.89 15.66 4.76
CA GLU A 691 -12.64 15.21 4.15
C GLU A 691 -11.85 14.25 5.05
N LYS A 692 -11.75 14.54 6.35
CA LYS A 692 -10.81 13.84 7.23
C LYS A 692 -11.38 12.59 7.89
N LEU A 693 -12.67 12.56 8.24
CA LEU A 693 -13.24 11.47 9.04
C LEU A 693 -13.09 10.09 8.39
N PRO A 694 -13.21 9.90 7.07
CA PRO A 694 -13.00 8.61 6.43
C PRO A 694 -11.60 8.01 6.67
N HIS A 695 -10.57 8.83 6.88
CA HIS A 695 -9.20 8.37 7.19
C HIS A 695 -9.02 7.82 8.61
N TYR A 696 -10.02 7.98 9.48
CA TYR A 696 -9.98 7.55 10.87
C TYR A 696 -10.76 6.25 11.13
N GLY A 697 -10.98 5.43 10.10
CA GLY A 697 -11.80 4.21 10.17
C GLY A 697 -11.43 3.23 11.28
N LYS A 698 -10.17 3.18 11.71
CA LYS A 698 -9.71 2.27 12.77
C LYS A 698 -10.05 2.70 14.21
N TYR A 699 -10.56 3.91 14.41
CA TYR A 699 -10.85 4.44 15.74
C TYR A 699 -12.31 4.27 16.12
N SER A 700 -12.56 4.11 17.41
CA SER A 700 -13.90 4.06 18.00
C SER A 700 -14.42 5.44 18.39
N TYR A 701 -13.50 6.35 18.71
CA TYR A 701 -13.84 7.74 19.08
C TYR A 701 -12.75 8.73 18.71
N LEU A 702 -13.19 9.96 18.43
CA LEU A 702 -12.34 11.06 17.99
C LEU A 702 -12.84 12.39 18.55
N SER A 703 -11.92 13.33 18.68
CA SER A 703 -12.22 14.75 18.86
C SER A 703 -11.34 15.61 17.95
N PHE A 704 -11.88 16.74 17.49
CA PHE A 704 -11.18 17.68 16.61
C PHE A 704 -11.38 19.10 17.09
N VAL A 705 -10.37 19.94 16.86
CA VAL A 705 -10.36 21.37 17.21
C VAL A 705 -10.11 22.24 15.98
N GLY A 706 -10.67 23.45 15.98
CA GLY A 706 -10.39 24.48 14.99
C GLY A 706 -11.29 24.43 13.74
N ASP A 707 -11.21 25.50 12.93
CA ASP A 707 -11.97 25.66 11.69
C ASP A 707 -11.48 24.69 10.61
N ALA A 708 -10.18 24.49 10.53
CA ALA A 708 -9.57 23.38 9.80
C ALA A 708 -9.34 22.22 10.80
N PRO A 709 -10.29 21.28 10.96
CA PRO A 709 -10.31 20.35 12.09
C PRO A 709 -8.99 19.62 12.24
N THR A 710 -8.36 19.77 13.42
CA THR A 710 -7.16 19.03 13.78
C THR A 710 -7.51 18.01 14.87
N ASN A 711 -7.17 16.74 14.66
CA ASN A 711 -7.45 15.69 15.64
C ASN A 711 -6.61 15.89 16.90
N ASP A 712 -7.25 15.97 18.06
CA ASP A 712 -6.60 16.13 19.38
C ASP A 712 -6.88 14.93 20.31
N VAL A 713 -7.95 14.18 20.08
CA VAL A 713 -8.28 12.96 20.82
C VAL A 713 -8.64 11.86 19.85
N LYS A 714 -8.06 10.68 20.02
CA LYS A 714 -8.41 9.47 19.29
C LYS A 714 -8.18 8.23 20.12
N GLY A 715 -9.01 7.21 19.93
CA GLY A 715 -8.83 5.95 20.61
C GLY A 715 -9.77 4.86 20.11
N VAL A 716 -9.52 3.67 20.61
CA VAL A 716 -10.27 2.45 20.34
C VAL A 716 -10.80 1.93 21.68
N TRP A 717 -12.09 1.50 21.70
CA TRP A 717 -12.64 0.88 22.90
C TRP A 717 -11.92 -0.44 23.18
N ALA A 718 -11.83 -0.82 24.45
CA ALA A 718 -11.34 -2.14 24.81
C ALA A 718 -12.32 -3.21 24.31
N SER A 719 -11.79 -4.26 23.70
CA SER A 719 -12.55 -5.50 23.43
C SER A 719 -12.19 -6.51 24.53
N SER A 720 -13.18 -7.12 25.14
CA SER A 720 -13.00 -8.00 26.31
C SER A 720 -13.30 -9.46 26.02
N ASP A 721 -14.00 -9.75 24.93
CA ASP A 721 -14.50 -11.08 24.66
C ASP A 721 -14.07 -11.54 23.26
N SER A 722 -13.57 -12.77 23.16
CA SER A 722 -13.22 -13.41 21.89
C SER A 722 -13.62 -14.87 21.95
N PRO A 723 -14.29 -15.42 20.92
CA PRO A 723 -14.59 -16.85 20.87
C PRO A 723 -13.31 -17.71 20.72
N LEU A 724 -12.17 -17.06 20.49
CA LEU A 724 -10.84 -17.68 20.40
C LEU A 724 -10.07 -17.63 21.73
N VAL A 725 -10.68 -17.10 22.78
CA VAL A 725 -10.17 -17.07 24.14
C VAL A 725 -11.09 -17.89 25.03
N TRP A 726 -10.61 -19.04 25.48
CA TRP A 726 -11.29 -19.79 26.51
C TRP A 726 -10.64 -19.53 27.87
N LEU A 727 -11.45 -19.22 28.87
CA LEU A 727 -11.03 -19.06 30.27
C LEU A 727 -11.64 -20.18 31.10
N ASN A 728 -10.84 -20.78 31.98
CA ASN A 728 -11.31 -21.86 32.85
C ASN A 728 -12.40 -21.33 33.79
N PRO A 729 -13.64 -21.82 33.71
CA PRO A 729 -14.74 -21.31 34.51
C PRO A 729 -14.60 -21.62 36.01
N GLU A 730 -13.82 -22.65 36.37
CA GLU A 730 -13.62 -23.05 37.77
C GLU A 730 -12.56 -22.19 38.48
N ARG A 731 -11.67 -21.55 37.74
CA ARG A 731 -10.54 -20.80 38.28
C ARG A 731 -10.73 -19.30 38.32
N GLY A 732 -11.68 -18.77 37.58
CA GLY A 732 -11.99 -17.34 37.52
C GLY A 732 -10.73 -16.53 37.18
N SER A 733 -10.48 -16.23 35.92
CA SER A 733 -9.27 -15.50 35.53
C SER A 733 -9.26 -14.08 36.06
N THR A 734 -8.46 -13.85 37.10
CA THR A 734 -8.06 -12.51 37.55
C THR A 734 -6.69 -12.11 36.97
N ARG A 735 -6.01 -13.03 36.30
CA ARG A 735 -4.69 -12.81 35.69
C ARG A 735 -4.85 -12.23 34.29
N ALA A 736 -4.18 -11.13 34.02
CA ALA A 736 -4.03 -10.64 32.66
C ALA A 736 -3.33 -11.72 31.81
N LEU A 737 -3.83 -12.01 30.61
CA LEU A 737 -3.19 -12.91 29.64
C LEU A 737 -1.92 -12.23 29.13
N ALA A 738 -0.84 -12.36 29.91
CA ALA A 738 0.45 -11.74 29.66
C ALA A 738 1.52 -12.82 29.47
N GLY A 739 2.72 -12.42 29.09
CA GLY A 739 3.86 -13.32 28.99
C GLY A 739 4.01 -14.02 27.65
N LEU A 740 3.25 -13.62 26.62
CA LEU A 740 3.55 -14.05 25.25
C LEU A 740 4.98 -13.64 24.89
N PRO A 741 5.81 -14.56 24.36
CA PRO A 741 7.14 -14.23 23.88
C PRO A 741 7.08 -13.15 22.80
N ALA A 742 8.01 -12.20 22.81
CA ALA A 742 8.15 -11.26 21.72
C ALA A 742 8.61 -12.02 20.47
N VAL A 743 7.95 -11.76 19.33
CA VAL A 743 8.38 -12.27 18.04
C VAL A 743 9.46 -11.34 17.49
N PRO A 744 10.66 -11.85 17.16
CA PRO A 744 11.70 -11.04 16.55
C PRO A 744 11.25 -10.48 15.22
N ALA A 745 11.64 -9.25 14.93
CA ALA A 745 11.42 -8.68 13.61
C ALA A 745 12.29 -9.37 12.56
N LEU A 746 11.82 -9.36 11.31
CA LEU A 746 12.53 -9.96 10.16
C LEU A 746 13.94 -9.38 9.97
N THR A 747 14.14 -8.12 10.33
CA THR A 747 15.42 -7.42 10.28
C THR A 747 15.43 -6.25 11.25
N GLU A 748 16.61 -5.66 11.45
CA GLU A 748 16.76 -4.39 12.16
C GLU A 748 16.77 -3.24 11.15
N LEU A 749 16.23 -2.09 11.51
CA LEU A 749 16.34 -0.90 10.69
C LEU A 749 17.79 -0.38 10.71
N PRO A 750 18.33 0.10 9.58
CA PRO A 750 19.60 0.78 9.56
C PRO A 750 19.59 1.99 10.51
N PRO A 751 20.75 2.33 11.06
CA PRO A 751 20.83 3.51 11.92
C PRO A 751 20.33 4.75 11.16
N LYS A 752 19.68 5.66 11.87
CA LYS A 752 19.12 6.90 11.30
C LYS A 752 20.14 7.72 10.51
N TYR A 753 21.40 7.57 10.86
CA TYR A 753 22.54 8.18 10.17
C TYR A 753 23.50 7.08 9.73
N LEU A 754 23.67 6.92 8.44
CA LEU A 754 24.65 6.02 7.87
C LEU A 754 26.08 6.55 8.15
N VAL A 755 27.04 5.64 8.31
CA VAL A 755 28.45 6.01 8.52
C VAL A 755 28.98 6.86 7.35
N ALA A 756 28.56 6.54 6.12
CA ALA A 756 28.87 7.33 4.94
C ALA A 756 28.38 8.78 5.05
N ASN A 757 27.18 8.99 5.59
CA ASN A 757 26.66 10.35 5.81
C ASN A 757 27.43 11.09 6.89
N LEU A 758 27.82 10.40 7.96
CA LEU A 758 28.70 11.00 8.98
C LEU A 758 30.07 11.38 8.40
N ALA A 759 30.64 10.53 7.55
CA ALA A 759 31.90 10.84 6.86
C ALA A 759 31.76 12.10 5.98
N ARG A 760 30.68 12.23 5.21
CA ARG A 760 30.33 13.42 4.42
C ARG A 760 30.20 14.68 5.27
N HIS A 761 29.61 14.59 6.45
CA HIS A 761 29.53 15.72 7.39
C HIS A 761 30.92 16.12 7.91
N VAL A 762 31.76 15.13 8.23
CA VAL A 762 33.14 15.38 8.67
C VAL A 762 33.93 16.04 7.54
N GLU A 763 33.84 15.51 6.33
CA GLU A 763 34.50 16.07 5.15
C GLU A 763 34.07 17.52 4.92
N LYS A 764 32.75 17.80 4.91
CA LYS A 764 32.22 19.14 4.75
C LYS A 764 32.71 20.09 5.84
N LEU A 765 32.75 19.64 7.10
CA LEU A 765 33.26 20.43 8.22
C LEU A 765 34.79 20.62 8.19
N THR A 766 35.51 19.75 7.49
CA THR A 766 36.98 19.82 7.30
C THR A 766 37.38 20.50 5.99
N ASP A 767 36.44 20.86 5.13
CA ASP A 767 36.67 21.61 3.91
C ASP A 767 37.54 22.85 4.19
N ALA A 768 38.44 23.16 3.27
CA ALA A 768 39.38 24.25 3.41
C ALA A 768 38.72 25.61 3.64
N GLY A 769 37.50 25.85 3.08
CA GLY A 769 36.69 27.03 3.30
C GLY A 769 36.17 27.16 4.72
N LEU A 770 36.04 26.05 5.47
CA LEU A 770 35.54 25.98 6.85
C LEU A 770 36.65 25.76 7.88
N LEU A 771 37.89 25.48 7.45
CA LEU A 771 39.05 25.26 8.35
C LEU A 771 39.57 26.50 9.06
N GLY A 772 39.25 27.71 8.57
CA GLY A 772 39.64 29.00 9.16
C GLY A 772 38.96 29.33 10.50
N ARG A 773 38.75 28.36 11.39
CA ARG A 773 38.01 28.50 12.66
C ARG A 773 38.79 29.14 13.81
N GLY A 774 40.04 29.50 13.59
CA GLY A 774 40.89 30.18 14.59
C GLY A 774 40.50 31.63 14.80
N ILE A 775 40.52 32.06 16.08
CA ILE A 775 40.05 33.37 16.55
C ILE A 775 40.90 34.57 16.03
N THR A 776 41.93 34.35 15.23
CA THR A 776 42.96 35.34 14.93
C THR A 776 43.28 35.59 13.44
N GLN A 777 42.49 35.13 12.47
CA GLN A 777 42.70 35.51 11.07
C GLN A 777 41.63 36.49 10.57
N VAL A 778 42.07 37.58 10.01
CA VAL A 778 41.26 38.50 9.22
C VAL A 778 40.76 37.73 7.98
N LEU A 779 39.47 37.37 8.01
CA LEU A 779 38.87 36.55 6.99
C LEU A 779 38.85 37.27 5.63
N SER A 780 39.29 36.60 4.60
CA SER A 780 38.98 36.94 3.20
C SER A 780 37.45 36.85 2.97
N PRO A 781 36.86 37.68 2.10
CA PRO A 781 35.43 37.63 1.80
C PRO A 781 34.90 36.29 1.23
N ARG A 782 35.76 35.30 1.04
CA ARG A 782 35.44 33.94 0.57
C ARG A 782 35.59 32.88 1.65
N ASP A 783 36.11 33.21 2.84
CA ASP A 783 36.28 32.24 3.93
C ASP A 783 35.07 32.26 4.84
N GLU A 784 34.30 31.20 4.79
CA GLU A 784 33.12 31.04 5.66
C GLU A 784 33.47 30.72 7.10
N GLY A 785 34.62 30.13 7.36
CA GLY A 785 35.20 29.86 8.68
C GLY A 785 34.21 29.29 9.72
N ILE A 786 34.26 29.88 10.94
CA ILE A 786 33.37 29.47 12.05
C ILE A 786 31.90 29.69 11.70
N GLU A 787 31.56 30.81 11.05
CA GLU A 787 30.19 31.14 10.69
C GLU A 787 29.61 30.18 9.66
N GLY A 788 30.40 29.74 8.69
CA GLY A 788 30.02 28.73 7.69
C GLY A 788 29.81 27.37 8.33
N ALA A 789 30.72 26.97 9.23
CA ALA A 789 30.57 25.73 9.98
C ALA A 789 29.33 25.75 10.90
N ALA A 790 29.07 26.90 11.56
CA ALA A 790 27.89 27.07 12.42
C ALA A 790 26.58 27.01 11.61
N ARG A 791 26.53 27.68 10.43
CA ARG A 791 25.36 27.59 9.53
C ARG A 791 25.13 26.18 9.05
N TYR A 792 26.20 25.47 8.69
CA TYR A 792 26.08 24.06 8.29
C TYR A 792 25.53 23.19 9.43
N ILE A 793 26.11 23.26 10.62
CA ILE A 793 25.66 22.52 11.80
C ILE A 793 24.20 22.88 12.17
N GLN A 794 23.84 24.16 12.12
CA GLN A 794 22.48 24.61 12.39
C GLN A 794 21.50 24.08 11.34
N GLY A 795 21.90 24.05 10.07
CA GLY A 795 21.14 23.42 8.99
C GLY A 795 20.89 21.94 9.27
N GLU A 796 21.94 21.19 9.66
CA GLU A 796 21.84 19.80 10.01
C GLU A 796 20.94 19.55 11.24
N PHE A 797 21.02 20.39 12.28
CA PHE A 797 20.12 20.26 13.43
C PHE A 797 18.66 20.47 13.06
N ARG A 798 18.36 21.44 12.20
CA ARG A 798 17.00 21.65 11.69
C ARG A 798 16.53 20.47 10.85
N ARG A 799 17.41 19.93 10.00
CA ARG A 799 17.13 18.75 9.17
C ARG A 799 16.69 17.54 10.01
N ILE A 800 17.34 17.28 11.14
CA ILE A 800 17.03 16.18 12.05
C ILE A 800 15.95 16.51 13.08
N GLY A 801 15.29 17.67 12.95
CA GLY A 801 14.18 18.09 13.83
C GLY A 801 14.59 18.67 15.16
N LEU A 802 15.87 18.97 15.38
CA LEU A 802 16.33 19.69 16.57
C LEU A 802 16.16 21.20 16.34
N GLN A 803 15.57 21.87 17.31
CA GLN A 803 15.55 23.35 17.32
C GLN A 803 16.96 23.84 17.73
N ALA A 804 17.57 24.62 16.85
CA ALA A 804 18.87 25.25 17.13
C ALA A 804 18.69 26.51 17.98
#